data_4c4fa80a820515694992428c95a52e9a
#
_entry.id   4c4fa80a820515694992428c95a52e9a
#
_cell.length_a   1.000
_cell.length_b   1.000
_cell.length_c   1.000
_cell.angle_alpha   90.00
_cell.angle_beta   90.00
_cell.angle_gamma   90.00
#
_symmetry.space_group_name_H-M   'P 1'
#
loop_
_entity.id
_entity.type
_entity.pdbx_description
1 polymer ?
#
loop_
_entity_poly.entity_id
_entity_poly.type
_entity_poly.pdbx_seq_one_letter_code
_entity_poly.pdbx_strand_id
1 'polypeptide(L)'
;MKKVIYLFSLVTALIAASPALAQNTRGTFEAGEGSFLLNGKPFVVKAAEIHYPRIPKAYWEHRIQMCKALGMNTVCIYIFWNIHEQQEGKFDWTGNNNVAEFCRLAQKNGMYVIVRPGPYVCAEWEMGGLPWWLLKKKDIKLRERDPYFMERVRIFETEVGKQLAPLTIQNGGPIIMVQVENEYGSYGVDKAYVSEIRDCLRSVGFDKVALFQCDWSSNFLNNGLDDLVWTMNFGTGANIDDQFRRLKEVRPNAPLMCSEFWSGWFDKWGGKHETRSSKDMVDGLREMLDKNISFSLYMTHGGTSFGHWAGANSPGFAPDVTSYDYDAPINEYGQATPKFDELRAMLQNYSDKKLPAAPKPLPIITVPAFQFTEYAPLFENLPKAILSEQVKTMEEFDQGWGSIMYSTILPKIDGQSKLHIAGGHDYVQIFLDGKYIGALDRRNGDKDITLPSTRKDARLDILVEAMGRINFGRAIKDFKGIEGTVDLTINIDGNDFTAHLKRWTNRLFPDTYEYCKQQVYKPLTNVSPRHNGDRIPGYYRATFNLKKTGDTFLNFTTFGKGLVYVNGHGIGRIWEIGPQQTLYCPGCWLKKGQNEIIVLDIIGPNEAKSEGLSKPIIDQLQKAEPPIHRTEGQNLDLNGESPVATGSFKAGNGWQEVKFSVPQTGRYICVEGLNNHNGDEYACIAELYILDENGERLSREPWRISYADSEDIVTGNRAGDKIYDLQESTFWSTVKGVKFPHQIIIDLGKEHTITAVQYLPRMESNVPGGIKDYKIYVKTKPFKY
;
A
#
# COMPACT_ATOMS: atom_id res chain seq x y z
N MET A 1 -35.50 24.66 88.40
CA MET A 1 -34.55 25.30 87.53
C MET A 1 -33.88 24.21 86.74
N LYS A 2 -34.33 23.84 85.56
CA LYS A 2 -33.69 22.91 84.65
C LYS A 2 -33.64 23.54 83.25
N LYS A 3 -32.42 23.78 82.72
CA LYS A 3 -32.21 24.30 81.38
C LYS A 3 -32.40 23.17 80.41
N VAL A 4 -33.26 23.33 79.38
CA VAL A 4 -33.45 22.46 78.27
C VAL A 4 -32.60 23.04 77.14
N ILE A 5 -31.63 22.28 76.64
CA ILE A 5 -30.81 22.61 75.48
C ILE A 5 -31.45 21.95 74.28
N TYR A 6 -31.86 22.71 73.29
CA TYR A 6 -32.33 22.23 72.02
C TYR A 6 -31.13 22.05 71.09
N LEU A 7 -30.91 20.81 70.66
CA LEU A 7 -29.89 20.48 69.67
C LEU A 7 -30.57 20.50 68.30
N PHE A 8 -30.18 21.49 67.45
CA PHE A 8 -30.57 21.51 66.05
C PHE A 8 -29.62 20.61 65.23
N SER A 9 -30.17 19.50 64.75
CA SER A 9 -29.41 18.62 63.80
C SER A 9 -29.61 19.15 62.39
N LEU A 10 -28.54 19.70 61.84
CA LEU A 10 -28.47 20.07 60.42
C LEU A 10 -28.19 18.83 59.60
N VAL A 11 -29.20 18.30 58.88
CA VAL A 11 -29.01 17.20 57.90
C VAL A 11 -28.60 17.83 56.56
N THR A 12 -27.33 17.82 56.26
CA THR A 12 -26.82 18.15 54.95
C THR A 12 -27.05 16.97 54.02
N ALA A 13 -28.04 17.06 53.13
CA ALA A 13 -28.24 16.11 52.04
C ALA A 13 -27.11 16.29 51.01
N LEU A 14 -26.16 15.41 51.01
CA LEU A 14 -25.22 15.24 49.87
C LEU A 14 -25.99 14.65 48.68
N ILE A 15 -26.35 15.49 47.73
CA ILE A 15 -26.80 15.05 46.40
C ILE A 15 -25.56 14.54 45.72
N ALA A 16 -25.35 13.24 45.75
CA ALA A 16 -24.39 12.56 44.89
C ALA A 16 -24.89 12.71 43.43
N ALA A 17 -24.29 13.63 42.70
CA ALA A 17 -24.50 13.69 41.25
C ALA A 17 -23.85 12.42 40.65
N SER A 18 -24.64 11.39 40.45
CA SER A 18 -24.27 10.25 39.61
C SER A 18 -23.94 10.83 38.21
N PRO A 19 -22.80 10.45 37.61
CA PRO A 19 -22.60 10.79 36.24
C PRO A 19 -23.71 10.15 35.42
N ALA A 20 -24.57 10.99 34.82
CA ALA A 20 -25.57 10.53 33.86
C ALA A 20 -24.83 9.76 32.78
N LEU A 21 -24.96 8.44 32.80
CA LEU A 21 -24.68 7.60 31.64
C LEU A 21 -25.51 8.24 30.51
N ALA A 22 -24.78 8.79 29.51
CA ALA A 22 -25.43 9.32 28.33
C ALA A 22 -26.31 8.19 27.78
N GLN A 23 -27.62 8.34 27.84
CA GLN A 23 -28.55 7.42 27.22
C GLN A 23 -28.15 7.35 25.75
N ASN A 24 -27.77 6.16 25.28
CA ASN A 24 -27.57 5.88 23.87
C ASN A 24 -28.89 6.12 23.12
N THR A 25 -29.12 7.35 22.68
CA THR A 25 -30.27 7.67 21.86
C THR A 25 -30.07 7.08 20.48
N ARG A 26 -30.95 6.17 20.09
CA ARG A 26 -31.02 5.64 18.74
C ARG A 26 -31.14 6.79 17.75
N GLY A 27 -30.31 6.80 16.71
CA GLY A 27 -30.32 7.82 15.67
C GLY A 27 -30.58 7.23 14.29
N THR A 28 -30.73 8.10 13.30
CA THR A 28 -30.82 7.72 11.89
C THR A 28 -29.78 8.47 11.07
N PHE A 29 -29.25 7.80 10.06
CA PHE A 29 -28.42 8.41 9.01
C PHE A 29 -28.82 7.79 7.68
N GLU A 30 -29.16 8.64 6.69
CA GLU A 30 -29.69 8.18 5.41
C GLU A 30 -29.30 9.13 4.27
N ALA A 31 -29.32 8.62 3.04
CA ALA A 31 -29.20 9.41 1.85
C ALA A 31 -30.54 10.08 1.52
N GLY A 32 -30.62 11.42 1.69
CA GLY A 32 -31.76 12.21 1.29
C GLY A 32 -31.60 12.82 -0.12
N GLU A 33 -32.56 13.67 -0.51
CA GLU A 33 -32.46 14.42 -1.78
C GLU A 33 -31.36 15.49 -1.71
N GLY A 34 -30.29 15.31 -2.46
CA GLY A 34 -29.17 16.24 -2.58
C GLY A 34 -28.30 16.39 -1.33
N SER A 35 -28.59 15.68 -0.24
CA SER A 35 -27.80 15.71 1.00
C SER A 35 -27.95 14.45 1.81
N PHE A 36 -26.97 14.14 2.66
CA PHE A 36 -27.18 13.18 3.74
C PHE A 36 -28.05 13.78 4.84
N LEU A 37 -28.82 12.94 5.52
CA LEU A 37 -29.66 13.33 6.64
C LEU A 37 -29.24 12.60 7.91
N LEU A 38 -28.90 13.37 8.94
CA LEU A 38 -28.65 12.87 10.29
C LEU A 38 -29.84 13.24 11.18
N ASN A 39 -30.56 12.24 11.66
CA ASN A 39 -31.81 12.44 12.42
C ASN A 39 -32.80 13.36 11.65
N GLY A 40 -32.94 13.14 10.35
CA GLY A 40 -33.79 13.89 9.44
C GLY A 40 -33.35 15.32 9.11
N LYS A 41 -32.14 15.74 9.53
CA LYS A 41 -31.56 17.05 9.20
C LYS A 41 -30.40 16.94 8.26
N PRO A 42 -30.24 17.88 7.30
CA PRO A 42 -29.10 17.89 6.41
C PRO A 42 -27.75 17.83 7.16
N PHE A 43 -26.87 16.99 6.70
CA PHE A 43 -25.58 16.74 7.34
C PHE A 43 -24.47 16.54 6.29
N VAL A 44 -23.42 17.34 6.38
CA VAL A 44 -22.21 17.19 5.57
C VAL A 44 -21.20 16.39 6.35
N VAL A 45 -20.83 15.23 5.85
CA VAL A 45 -19.80 14.37 6.43
C VAL A 45 -18.44 14.99 6.15
N LYS A 46 -17.70 15.30 7.22
CA LYS A 46 -16.29 15.71 7.18
C LYS A 46 -15.49 14.60 7.87
N ALA A 47 -15.13 13.57 7.12
CA ALA A 47 -14.48 12.40 7.69
C ALA A 47 -12.95 12.50 7.62
N ALA A 48 -12.33 12.00 8.69
CA ALA A 48 -10.89 11.77 8.79
C ALA A 48 -10.60 10.29 8.60
N GLU A 49 -9.92 9.92 7.52
CA GLU A 49 -9.43 8.55 7.36
C GLU A 49 -8.23 8.34 8.26
N ILE A 50 -8.33 7.39 9.21
CA ILE A 50 -7.27 6.96 10.11
C ILE A 50 -7.41 5.45 10.36
N HIS A 51 -6.29 4.72 10.43
CA HIS A 51 -6.30 3.27 10.53
C HIS A 51 -5.83 2.81 11.90
N TYR A 52 -6.75 2.26 12.72
CA TYR A 52 -6.44 1.83 14.09
C TYR A 52 -5.25 0.85 14.21
N PRO A 53 -4.97 -0.06 13.26
CA PRO A 53 -3.81 -0.94 13.37
C PRO A 53 -2.47 -0.23 13.15
N ARG A 54 -2.48 0.91 12.45
CA ARG A 54 -1.31 1.76 12.21
C ARG A 54 -0.99 2.72 13.36
N ILE A 55 -1.77 2.63 14.44
CA ILE A 55 -1.66 3.50 15.62
C ILE A 55 -1.59 2.60 16.86
N PRO A 56 -0.60 2.74 17.74
CA PRO A 56 -0.62 2.02 19.01
C PRO A 56 -1.90 2.32 19.79
N LYS A 57 -2.53 1.30 20.37
CA LYS A 57 -3.80 1.44 21.11
C LYS A 57 -3.76 2.57 22.12
N ALA A 58 -2.65 2.73 22.85
CA ALA A 58 -2.47 3.80 23.84
C ALA A 58 -2.58 5.22 23.24
N TYR A 59 -2.47 5.37 21.93
CA TYR A 59 -2.50 6.64 21.23
C TYR A 59 -3.79 6.88 20.42
N TRP A 60 -4.72 5.93 20.38
CA TRP A 60 -5.97 6.06 19.61
C TRP A 60 -6.77 7.30 19.97
N GLU A 61 -7.00 7.53 21.27
CA GLU A 61 -7.78 8.69 21.71
C GLU A 61 -7.12 10.02 21.34
N HIS A 62 -5.78 10.09 21.45
CA HIS A 62 -5.03 11.28 21.03
C HIS A 62 -5.23 11.58 19.52
N ARG A 63 -5.16 10.55 18.66
CA ARG A 63 -5.37 10.72 17.21
C ARG A 63 -6.80 11.12 16.87
N ILE A 64 -7.78 10.54 17.53
CA ILE A 64 -9.21 10.92 17.38
C ILE A 64 -9.41 12.38 17.79
N GLN A 65 -8.81 12.80 18.90
CA GLN A 65 -8.87 14.20 19.36
C GLN A 65 -8.17 15.17 18.41
N MET A 66 -7.08 14.76 17.77
CA MET A 66 -6.42 15.54 16.70
C MET A 66 -7.37 15.74 15.51
N CYS A 67 -8.05 14.69 15.06
CA CYS A 67 -9.03 14.78 13.98
C CYS A 67 -10.20 15.72 14.34
N LYS A 68 -10.71 15.64 15.58
CA LYS A 68 -11.74 16.54 16.05
C LYS A 68 -11.27 17.99 16.12
N ALA A 69 -10.05 18.21 16.61
CA ALA A 69 -9.45 19.54 16.66
C ALA A 69 -9.25 20.14 15.25
N LEU A 70 -8.99 19.29 14.25
CA LEU A 70 -8.90 19.72 12.85
C LEU A 70 -10.24 20.26 12.31
N GLY A 71 -11.37 19.80 12.86
CA GLY A 71 -12.72 20.21 12.45
C GLY A 71 -13.52 19.09 11.80
N MET A 72 -13.05 17.85 11.88
CA MET A 72 -13.77 16.68 11.40
C MET A 72 -14.90 16.30 12.35
N ASN A 73 -15.98 15.75 11.82
CA ASN A 73 -17.13 15.24 12.59
C ASN A 73 -17.24 13.72 12.57
N THR A 74 -16.45 13.07 11.76
CA THR A 74 -16.48 11.62 11.50
C THR A 74 -15.05 11.09 11.39
N VAL A 75 -14.79 9.87 11.84
CA VAL A 75 -13.58 9.11 11.49
C VAL A 75 -13.98 7.99 10.52
N CYS A 76 -13.11 7.70 9.54
CA CYS A 76 -13.29 6.62 8.61
C CYS A 76 -12.19 5.58 8.84
N ILE A 77 -12.55 4.28 8.86
CA ILE A 77 -11.63 3.19 9.17
C ILE A 77 -11.84 2.02 8.22
N TYR A 78 -10.74 1.35 7.86
CA TYR A 78 -10.77 0.02 7.27
C TYR A 78 -10.74 -1.09 8.33
N ILE A 79 -11.31 -2.24 8.00
CA ILE A 79 -11.13 -3.49 8.75
C ILE A 79 -10.21 -4.39 7.92
N PHE A 80 -9.00 -4.62 8.42
CA PHE A 80 -8.01 -5.44 7.73
C PHE A 80 -8.19 -6.89 8.13
N TRP A 81 -8.77 -7.70 7.27
CA TRP A 81 -9.08 -9.11 7.56
C TRP A 81 -7.87 -9.88 8.08
N ASN A 82 -6.69 -9.71 7.44
CA ASN A 82 -5.50 -10.47 7.74
C ASN A 82 -4.88 -10.22 9.13
N ILE A 83 -5.14 -9.09 9.79
CA ILE A 83 -4.70 -8.90 11.18
C ILE A 83 -5.64 -9.57 12.20
N HIS A 84 -6.91 -9.72 11.84
CA HIS A 84 -7.91 -10.34 12.70
C HIS A 84 -7.93 -11.85 12.57
N GLU A 85 -7.55 -12.41 11.41
CA GLU A 85 -7.50 -13.85 11.14
C GLU A 85 -6.14 -14.21 10.52
N GLN A 86 -5.05 -14.08 11.30
CA GLN A 86 -3.70 -14.43 10.85
C GLN A 86 -3.52 -15.93 10.56
N GLN A 87 -4.33 -16.76 11.19
CA GLN A 87 -4.47 -18.19 10.92
C GLN A 87 -5.93 -18.51 10.66
N GLU A 88 -6.20 -19.32 9.64
CA GLU A 88 -7.54 -19.70 9.27
C GLU A 88 -8.38 -20.20 10.45
N GLY A 89 -9.56 -19.60 10.66
CA GLY A 89 -10.48 -19.93 11.74
C GLY A 89 -10.11 -19.38 13.12
N LYS A 90 -9.02 -18.63 13.26
CA LYS A 90 -8.61 -18.03 14.53
C LYS A 90 -8.68 -16.51 14.48
N PHE A 91 -9.71 -15.97 15.08
CA PHE A 91 -9.95 -14.52 15.12
C PHE A 91 -9.39 -13.88 16.39
N ASP A 92 -8.79 -12.69 16.22
CA ASP A 92 -8.32 -11.84 17.30
C ASP A 92 -8.94 -10.43 17.21
N TRP A 93 -9.75 -10.09 18.20
CA TRP A 93 -10.38 -8.77 18.36
C TRP A 93 -9.91 -8.09 19.65
N THR A 94 -8.71 -8.40 20.13
CA THR A 94 -8.15 -7.90 21.39
C THR A 94 -7.02 -6.90 21.18
N GLY A 95 -6.60 -6.21 22.24
CA GLY A 95 -5.46 -5.31 22.20
C GLY A 95 -5.59 -4.25 21.10
N ASN A 96 -4.60 -4.18 20.22
CA ASN A 96 -4.56 -3.26 19.07
C ASN A 96 -5.57 -3.63 17.96
N ASN A 97 -6.13 -4.85 18.01
CA ASN A 97 -7.15 -5.33 17.08
C ASN A 97 -8.59 -5.08 17.57
N ASN A 98 -8.78 -4.42 18.73
CA ASN A 98 -10.12 -4.16 19.28
C ASN A 98 -10.79 -2.96 18.61
N VAL A 99 -11.28 -3.16 17.40
CA VAL A 99 -11.93 -2.12 16.59
C VAL A 99 -13.21 -1.60 17.23
N ALA A 100 -13.94 -2.44 17.96
CA ALA A 100 -15.15 -2.00 18.67
C ALA A 100 -14.82 -0.95 19.74
N GLU A 101 -13.70 -1.11 20.45
CA GLU A 101 -13.21 -0.11 21.41
C GLU A 101 -12.81 1.19 20.72
N PHE A 102 -12.13 1.09 19.55
CA PHE A 102 -11.80 2.27 18.73
C PHE A 102 -13.07 3.06 18.35
N CYS A 103 -14.12 2.39 17.90
CA CYS A 103 -15.41 3.03 17.59
C CYS A 103 -16.04 3.69 18.80
N ARG A 104 -16.00 3.05 19.98
CA ARG A 104 -16.50 3.64 21.23
C ARG A 104 -15.69 4.86 21.67
N LEU A 105 -14.39 4.86 21.48
CA LEU A 105 -13.54 6.02 21.72
C LEU A 105 -13.89 7.19 20.78
N ALA A 106 -14.17 6.92 19.51
CA ALA A 106 -14.68 7.92 18.59
C ALA A 106 -15.99 8.52 19.09
N GLN A 107 -16.96 7.68 19.49
CA GLN A 107 -18.24 8.11 20.04
C GLN A 107 -18.07 8.95 21.32
N LYS A 108 -17.21 8.51 22.25
CA LYS A 108 -16.87 9.24 23.48
C LYS A 108 -16.37 10.66 23.20
N ASN A 109 -15.62 10.82 22.10
CA ASN A 109 -15.09 12.11 21.64
C ASN A 109 -16.07 12.87 20.72
N GLY A 110 -17.33 12.41 20.58
CA GLY A 110 -18.36 13.04 19.77
C GLY A 110 -18.10 12.99 18.28
N MET A 111 -17.46 11.91 17.80
CA MET A 111 -17.22 11.64 16.38
C MET A 111 -18.10 10.48 15.91
N TYR A 112 -18.64 10.59 14.70
CA TYR A 112 -19.26 9.46 14.00
C TYR A 112 -18.18 8.57 13.39
N VAL A 113 -18.57 7.41 12.87
CA VAL A 113 -17.67 6.44 12.27
C VAL A 113 -18.22 5.95 10.93
N ILE A 114 -17.37 5.91 9.92
CA ILE A 114 -17.57 5.16 8.68
C ILE A 114 -16.69 3.92 8.75
N VAL A 115 -17.27 2.75 8.47
CA VAL A 115 -16.57 1.47 8.48
C VAL A 115 -16.45 0.94 7.06
N ARG A 116 -15.25 0.50 6.70
CA ARG A 116 -14.93 -0.08 5.39
C ARG A 116 -14.40 -1.50 5.59
N PRO A 117 -15.31 -2.51 5.71
CA PRO A 117 -14.93 -3.87 6.10
C PRO A 117 -14.28 -4.70 4.99
N GLY A 118 -14.40 -4.28 3.75
CA GLY A 118 -13.85 -5.00 2.62
C GLY A 118 -14.82 -6.02 2.00
N PRO A 119 -14.36 -7.28 1.77
CA PRO A 119 -13.23 -8.04 2.34
C PRO A 119 -11.82 -7.59 1.93
N TYR A 120 -11.68 -6.93 0.80
CA TYR A 120 -10.49 -6.29 0.31
C TYR A 120 -10.54 -4.79 0.57
N VAL A 121 -9.43 -4.21 1.02
CA VAL A 121 -9.39 -2.79 1.44
C VAL A 121 -8.26 -1.99 0.81
N CYS A 122 -7.36 -2.58 0.05
CA CYS A 122 -6.19 -1.92 -0.54
C CYS A 122 -5.23 -1.35 0.51
N ALA A 123 -5.22 -0.03 0.69
CA ALA A 123 -4.60 0.72 1.77
C ALA A 123 -3.08 0.56 1.89
N GLU A 124 -2.37 0.19 0.84
CA GLU A 124 -0.91 -0.10 0.86
C GLU A 124 -0.56 -1.04 2.04
N TRP A 125 -1.48 -1.93 2.31
CA TRP A 125 -1.39 -2.94 3.35
C TRP A 125 -1.21 -4.33 2.74
N GLU A 126 -0.45 -5.19 3.42
CA GLU A 126 -0.18 -6.57 3.00
C GLU A 126 -1.39 -7.23 2.35
N MET A 127 -1.27 -7.62 1.06
CA MET A 127 -2.30 -8.28 0.24
C MET A 127 -3.66 -7.53 0.21
N GLY A 128 -3.66 -6.21 0.39
CA GLY A 128 -4.90 -5.41 0.46
C GLY A 128 -5.84 -5.79 1.59
N GLY A 129 -5.31 -6.33 2.68
CA GLY A 129 -6.04 -6.79 3.85
C GLY A 129 -6.49 -8.26 3.78
N LEU A 130 -6.36 -8.93 2.63
CA LEU A 130 -6.70 -10.35 2.49
C LEU A 130 -5.67 -11.25 3.21
N PRO A 131 -6.09 -12.35 3.87
CA PRO A 131 -5.17 -13.24 4.52
C PRO A 131 -4.33 -14.09 3.54
N TRP A 132 -3.03 -14.19 3.78
CA TRP A 132 -2.11 -14.98 2.99
C TRP A 132 -2.49 -16.46 2.88
N TRP A 133 -3.09 -17.03 3.92
CA TRP A 133 -3.46 -18.47 3.97
C TRP A 133 -4.54 -18.84 2.95
N LEU A 134 -5.26 -17.86 2.37
CA LEU A 134 -6.13 -18.08 1.19
C LEU A 134 -5.34 -18.64 0.01
N LEU A 135 -4.07 -18.26 -0.14
CA LEU A 135 -3.21 -18.72 -1.24
C LEU A 135 -2.74 -20.17 -1.09
N LYS A 136 -2.96 -20.81 0.07
CA LYS A 136 -2.75 -22.26 0.21
C LYS A 136 -3.61 -23.05 -0.78
N LYS A 137 -4.76 -22.51 -1.18
CA LYS A 137 -5.57 -23.00 -2.30
C LYS A 137 -5.10 -22.32 -3.60
N LYS A 138 -4.15 -22.96 -4.30
CA LYS A 138 -3.47 -22.38 -5.46
C LYS A 138 -4.40 -21.92 -6.59
N ASP A 139 -5.54 -22.58 -6.79
CA ASP A 139 -6.53 -22.26 -7.81
C ASP A 139 -7.60 -21.25 -7.34
N ILE A 140 -7.47 -20.68 -6.13
CA ILE A 140 -8.39 -19.67 -5.62
C ILE A 140 -8.49 -18.48 -6.56
N LYS A 141 -9.70 -17.97 -6.73
CA LYS A 141 -9.98 -16.71 -7.41
C LYS A 141 -10.40 -15.67 -6.38
N LEU A 142 -9.49 -14.70 -6.13
CA LEU A 142 -9.71 -13.62 -5.18
C LEU A 142 -10.62 -12.55 -5.77
N ARG A 143 -11.49 -11.97 -4.95
CA ARG A 143 -12.44 -10.92 -5.35
C ARG A 143 -13.34 -11.36 -6.52
N GLU A 144 -13.68 -12.64 -6.52
CA GLU A 144 -14.58 -13.28 -7.47
C GLU A 144 -15.51 -14.24 -6.75
N ARG A 145 -16.52 -14.76 -7.43
CA ARG A 145 -17.47 -15.74 -6.86
C ARG A 145 -16.88 -17.15 -6.77
N ASP A 146 -15.63 -17.27 -6.32
CA ASP A 146 -15.03 -18.55 -5.96
C ASP A 146 -15.71 -19.10 -4.69
N PRO A 147 -16.19 -20.35 -4.68
CA PRO A 147 -16.96 -20.87 -3.55
C PRO A 147 -16.20 -20.86 -2.23
N TYR A 148 -14.90 -21.18 -2.25
CA TYR A 148 -14.08 -21.15 -1.03
C TYR A 148 -13.82 -19.73 -0.58
N PHE A 149 -13.46 -18.82 -1.49
CA PHE A 149 -13.27 -17.40 -1.15
C PHE A 149 -14.53 -16.81 -0.52
N MET A 150 -15.69 -17.00 -1.14
CA MET A 150 -16.97 -16.48 -0.65
C MET A 150 -17.39 -17.10 0.68
N GLU A 151 -17.09 -18.39 0.91
CA GLU A 151 -17.31 -19.00 2.23
C GLU A 151 -16.48 -18.32 3.32
N ARG A 152 -15.20 -18.10 3.07
CA ARG A 152 -14.29 -17.44 4.03
C ARG A 152 -14.70 -15.98 4.26
N VAL A 153 -15.12 -15.27 3.22
CA VAL A 153 -15.66 -13.91 3.33
C VAL A 153 -16.89 -13.88 4.26
N ARG A 154 -17.86 -14.80 4.08
CA ARG A 154 -19.05 -14.85 4.95
C ARG A 154 -18.70 -15.09 6.40
N ILE A 155 -17.71 -15.95 6.68
CA ILE A 155 -17.23 -16.20 8.04
C ILE A 155 -16.59 -14.92 8.62
N PHE A 156 -15.71 -14.27 7.87
CA PHE A 156 -15.09 -13.01 8.29
C PHE A 156 -16.12 -11.90 8.55
N GLU A 157 -17.03 -11.66 7.61
CA GLU A 157 -18.06 -10.63 7.77
C GLU A 157 -19.02 -10.93 8.93
N THR A 158 -19.25 -12.22 9.23
CA THR A 158 -20.01 -12.62 10.41
C THR A 158 -19.30 -12.18 11.70
N GLU A 159 -18.00 -12.35 11.77
CA GLU A 159 -17.20 -11.90 12.92
C GLU A 159 -17.16 -10.37 13.00
N VAL A 160 -17.04 -9.66 11.89
CA VAL A 160 -17.15 -8.19 11.82
C VAL A 160 -18.53 -7.74 12.33
N GLY A 161 -19.60 -8.38 11.88
CA GLY A 161 -20.98 -8.09 12.33
C GLY A 161 -21.15 -8.24 13.84
N LYS A 162 -20.60 -9.31 14.44
CA LYS A 162 -20.61 -9.50 15.91
C LYS A 162 -19.93 -8.35 16.65
N GLN A 163 -18.85 -7.80 16.12
CA GLN A 163 -18.11 -6.71 16.74
C GLN A 163 -18.78 -5.34 16.55
N LEU A 164 -19.31 -5.06 15.36
CA LEU A 164 -19.65 -3.69 14.93
C LEU A 164 -21.13 -3.45 14.69
N ALA A 165 -21.97 -4.44 14.38
CA ALA A 165 -23.40 -4.22 14.19
C ALA A 165 -24.10 -3.62 15.43
N PRO A 166 -23.72 -3.99 16.68
CA PRO A 166 -24.25 -3.34 17.87
C PRO A 166 -23.89 -1.85 18.00
N LEU A 167 -22.91 -1.37 17.23
CA LEU A 167 -22.39 0.00 17.25
C LEU A 167 -22.91 0.86 16.09
N THR A 168 -23.87 0.38 15.31
CA THR A 168 -24.53 1.20 14.30
C THR A 168 -25.38 2.30 14.96
N ILE A 169 -25.61 3.39 14.24
CA ILE A 169 -26.37 4.54 14.76
C ILE A 169 -27.79 4.15 15.19
N GLN A 170 -28.42 3.23 14.47
CA GLN A 170 -29.74 2.70 14.80
C GLN A 170 -29.76 1.92 16.14
N ASN A 171 -28.60 1.42 16.56
CA ASN A 171 -28.41 0.75 17.85
C ASN A 171 -27.82 1.67 18.93
N GLY A 172 -27.68 2.99 18.63
CA GLY A 172 -27.15 3.99 19.56
C GLY A 172 -25.61 4.12 19.51
N GLY A 173 -24.96 3.50 18.56
CA GLY A 173 -23.53 3.62 18.34
C GLY A 173 -23.15 4.75 17.36
N PRO A 174 -21.88 4.93 17.04
CA PRO A 174 -21.39 6.00 16.20
C PRO A 174 -21.37 5.67 14.70
N ILE A 175 -21.57 4.41 14.30
CA ILE A 175 -21.40 3.98 12.91
C ILE A 175 -22.57 4.46 12.06
N ILE A 176 -22.29 5.32 11.08
CA ILE A 176 -23.30 5.94 10.19
C ILE A 176 -23.31 5.34 8.78
N MET A 177 -22.20 4.83 8.29
CA MET A 177 -22.06 4.23 6.95
C MET A 177 -21.16 3.01 6.99
N VAL A 178 -21.45 2.04 6.11
CA VAL A 178 -20.63 0.84 5.92
C VAL A 178 -20.41 0.63 4.42
N GLN A 179 -19.15 0.44 4.02
CA GLN A 179 -18.77 0.23 2.63
C GLN A 179 -18.96 -1.24 2.22
N VAL A 180 -19.37 -1.43 0.98
CA VAL A 180 -19.44 -2.73 0.28
C VAL A 180 -18.26 -2.82 -0.66
N GLU A 181 -17.35 -3.76 -0.44
CA GLU A 181 -16.12 -3.95 -1.20
C GLU A 181 -15.21 -2.69 -1.21
N ASN A 182 -14.26 -2.56 -2.10
CA ASN A 182 -13.43 -1.36 -2.26
C ASN A 182 -12.94 -1.24 -3.71
N GLU A 183 -13.30 -0.12 -4.37
CA GLU A 183 -12.85 0.22 -5.73
C GLU A 183 -12.90 -0.98 -6.70
N TYR A 184 -13.98 -1.75 -6.66
CA TYR A 184 -14.09 -2.98 -7.43
C TYR A 184 -14.04 -2.75 -8.94
N GLY A 185 -14.44 -1.57 -9.42
CA GLY A 185 -14.36 -1.21 -10.84
C GLY A 185 -12.95 -1.13 -11.40
N SER A 186 -11.93 -0.97 -10.53
CA SER A 186 -10.51 -1.07 -10.94
C SER A 186 -10.03 -2.52 -11.06
N TYR A 187 -10.77 -3.47 -10.49
CA TYR A 187 -10.43 -4.89 -10.47
C TYR A 187 -11.31 -5.73 -11.41
N GLY A 188 -12.63 -5.52 -11.39
CA GLY A 188 -13.58 -6.33 -12.14
C GLY A 188 -14.90 -5.62 -12.43
N VAL A 189 -15.83 -6.36 -13.03
CA VAL A 189 -17.15 -5.86 -13.46
C VAL A 189 -18.31 -6.79 -13.04
N ASP A 190 -18.06 -7.75 -12.14
CA ASP A 190 -19.05 -8.73 -11.69
C ASP A 190 -20.00 -8.13 -10.64
N LYS A 191 -21.11 -7.53 -11.07
CA LYS A 191 -22.15 -7.01 -10.17
C LYS A 191 -22.73 -8.09 -9.24
N ALA A 192 -22.77 -9.34 -9.65
CA ALA A 192 -23.27 -10.42 -8.80
C ALA A 192 -22.34 -10.67 -7.60
N TYR A 193 -21.02 -10.61 -7.80
CA TYR A 193 -20.06 -10.67 -6.70
C TYR A 193 -20.29 -9.54 -5.69
N VAL A 194 -20.38 -8.30 -6.16
CA VAL A 194 -20.61 -7.14 -5.27
C VAL A 194 -21.95 -7.24 -4.56
N SER A 195 -22.99 -7.79 -5.24
CA SER A 195 -24.30 -8.05 -4.63
C SER A 195 -24.22 -9.07 -3.52
N GLU A 196 -23.43 -10.14 -3.67
CA GLU A 196 -23.22 -11.13 -2.61
C GLU A 196 -22.51 -10.55 -1.38
N ILE A 197 -21.53 -9.65 -1.58
CA ILE A 197 -20.88 -8.93 -0.47
C ILE A 197 -21.89 -8.03 0.28
N ARG A 198 -22.68 -7.23 -0.46
CA ARG A 198 -23.75 -6.42 0.11
C ARG A 198 -24.72 -7.25 0.95
N ASP A 199 -25.20 -8.36 0.38
CA ASP A 199 -26.18 -9.22 1.04
C ASP A 199 -25.60 -9.91 2.28
N CYS A 200 -24.32 -10.26 2.23
CA CYS A 200 -23.60 -10.76 3.38
C CYS A 200 -23.58 -9.72 4.52
N LEU A 201 -23.17 -8.48 4.25
CA LEU A 201 -23.16 -7.40 5.23
C LEU A 201 -24.55 -7.14 5.83
N ARG A 202 -25.59 -7.14 5.00
CA ARG A 202 -26.98 -7.03 5.51
C ARG A 202 -27.34 -8.18 6.43
N SER A 203 -26.97 -9.40 6.09
CA SER A 203 -27.30 -10.60 6.87
C SER A 203 -26.63 -10.64 8.25
N VAL A 204 -25.53 -9.92 8.44
CA VAL A 204 -24.75 -9.90 9.70
C VAL A 204 -25.04 -8.66 10.57
N GLY A 205 -26.09 -7.89 10.25
CA GLY A 205 -26.61 -6.83 11.09
C GLY A 205 -26.36 -5.40 10.59
N PHE A 206 -25.93 -5.23 9.33
CA PHE A 206 -25.79 -3.92 8.68
C PHE A 206 -26.98 -3.61 7.72
N ASP A 207 -28.12 -4.24 7.93
CA ASP A 207 -29.32 -4.09 7.08
C ASP A 207 -29.99 -2.71 7.20
N LYS A 208 -29.78 -1.99 8.30
CA LYS A 208 -30.40 -0.69 8.58
C LYS A 208 -29.45 0.50 8.50
N VAL A 209 -28.15 0.27 8.41
CA VAL A 209 -27.17 1.33 8.23
C VAL A 209 -27.02 1.68 6.75
N ALA A 210 -26.65 2.90 6.42
CA ALA A 210 -26.41 3.31 5.05
C ALA A 210 -25.23 2.55 4.46
N LEU A 211 -25.47 1.74 3.42
CA LEU A 211 -24.44 1.05 2.69
C LEU A 211 -24.00 1.88 1.47
N PHE A 212 -22.72 1.88 1.16
CA PHE A 212 -22.16 2.62 0.03
C PHE A 212 -21.10 1.82 -0.74
N GLN A 213 -20.91 2.19 -2.00
CA GLN A 213 -19.79 1.78 -2.84
C GLN A 213 -18.94 2.98 -3.20
N CYS A 214 -17.63 2.81 -3.25
CA CYS A 214 -16.73 3.79 -3.81
C CYS A 214 -16.07 3.26 -5.08
N ASP A 215 -15.79 4.17 -5.99
CA ASP A 215 -15.00 3.89 -7.17
C ASP A 215 -14.49 5.21 -7.79
N TRP A 216 -13.69 5.10 -8.84
CA TRP A 216 -13.31 6.24 -9.64
C TRP A 216 -14.48 6.67 -10.54
N SER A 217 -14.55 7.95 -10.89
CA SER A 217 -15.60 8.50 -11.75
C SER A 217 -15.71 7.80 -13.12
N SER A 218 -14.62 7.20 -13.60
CA SER A 218 -14.57 6.41 -14.83
C SER A 218 -15.10 4.97 -14.70
N ASN A 219 -15.17 4.42 -13.49
CA ASN A 219 -15.37 2.98 -13.25
C ASN A 219 -16.67 2.65 -12.52
N PHE A 220 -17.26 3.59 -11.77
CA PHE A 220 -18.36 3.29 -10.83
C PHE A 220 -19.60 2.68 -11.48
N LEU A 221 -19.88 2.96 -12.77
CA LEU A 221 -21.02 2.40 -13.47
C LEU A 221 -20.86 0.91 -13.82
N ASN A 222 -19.61 0.41 -13.85
CA ASN A 222 -19.35 -0.97 -14.28
C ASN A 222 -19.96 -2.00 -13.33
N ASN A 223 -20.03 -1.69 -12.04
CA ASN A 223 -20.52 -2.59 -11.02
C ASN A 223 -21.36 -1.92 -9.92
N GLY A 224 -21.72 -0.66 -10.09
CA GLY A 224 -22.55 0.09 -9.14
C GLY A 224 -23.93 -0.56 -8.95
N LEU A 225 -24.31 -0.79 -7.69
CA LEU A 225 -25.63 -1.32 -7.33
C LEU A 225 -26.61 -0.17 -7.08
N ASP A 226 -27.84 -0.30 -7.59
CA ASP A 226 -28.83 0.79 -7.59
C ASP A 226 -29.33 1.15 -6.20
N ASP A 227 -29.28 0.20 -5.27
CA ASP A 227 -29.76 0.34 -3.89
C ASP A 227 -28.67 0.78 -2.90
N LEU A 228 -27.47 1.12 -3.39
CA LEU A 228 -26.37 1.65 -2.57
C LEU A 228 -26.13 3.14 -2.85
N VAL A 229 -25.54 3.82 -1.88
CA VAL A 229 -24.96 5.16 -2.10
C VAL A 229 -23.70 5.01 -2.94
N TRP A 230 -23.54 5.83 -3.96
CA TRP A 230 -22.34 5.86 -4.77
C TRP A 230 -21.46 7.05 -4.40
N THR A 231 -20.19 6.79 -4.13
CA THR A 231 -19.19 7.79 -3.78
C THR A 231 -18.03 7.73 -4.76
N MET A 232 -17.34 8.86 -4.97
CA MET A 232 -16.21 8.96 -5.88
C MET A 232 -14.91 9.07 -5.10
N ASN A 233 -13.83 8.51 -5.63
CA ASN A 233 -12.45 8.65 -5.11
C ASN A 233 -11.63 9.44 -6.10
N PHE A 234 -10.95 10.50 -5.63
CA PHE A 234 -10.05 11.33 -6.43
C PHE A 234 -9.11 12.14 -5.54
N GLY A 235 -8.01 12.65 -6.10
CA GLY A 235 -7.00 13.38 -5.35
C GLY A 235 -7.06 14.90 -5.51
N THR A 236 -6.11 15.55 -4.84
CA THR A 236 -5.87 16.99 -4.94
C THR A 236 -5.62 17.43 -6.39
N GLY A 237 -6.15 18.60 -6.77
CA GLY A 237 -6.03 19.14 -8.11
C GLY A 237 -7.07 18.63 -9.11
N ALA A 238 -7.91 17.65 -8.75
CA ALA A 238 -8.99 17.17 -9.61
C ALA A 238 -10.07 18.24 -9.81
N ASN A 239 -10.68 18.26 -10.99
CA ASN A 239 -11.88 19.06 -11.25
C ASN A 239 -13.09 18.37 -10.62
N ILE A 240 -13.61 18.93 -9.53
CA ILE A 240 -14.67 18.33 -8.72
C ILE A 240 -15.97 18.16 -9.49
N ASP A 241 -16.34 19.12 -10.32
CA ASP A 241 -17.57 19.04 -11.13
C ASP A 241 -17.48 17.88 -12.16
N ASP A 242 -16.32 17.68 -12.77
CA ASP A 242 -16.11 16.57 -13.71
C ASP A 242 -16.13 15.21 -12.99
N GLN A 243 -15.60 15.13 -11.76
CA GLN A 243 -15.65 13.88 -10.97
C GLN A 243 -17.08 13.45 -10.64
N PHE A 244 -17.98 14.41 -10.42
CA PHE A 244 -19.39 14.10 -10.10
C PHE A 244 -20.33 14.22 -11.29
N ARG A 245 -19.88 14.68 -12.45
CA ARG A 245 -20.73 14.91 -13.61
C ARG A 245 -21.55 13.70 -13.98
N ARG A 246 -20.93 12.55 -14.16
CA ARG A 246 -21.61 11.32 -14.57
C ARG A 246 -22.58 10.80 -13.49
N LEU A 247 -22.23 10.94 -12.21
CA LEU A 247 -23.13 10.61 -11.12
C LEU A 247 -24.38 11.50 -11.14
N LYS A 248 -24.23 12.82 -11.34
CA LYS A 248 -25.36 13.76 -11.44
C LYS A 248 -26.26 13.45 -12.63
N GLU A 249 -25.70 12.98 -13.76
CA GLU A 249 -26.50 12.58 -14.93
C GLU A 249 -27.39 11.37 -14.65
N VAL A 250 -26.90 10.37 -13.93
CA VAL A 250 -27.63 9.11 -13.67
C VAL A 250 -28.43 9.14 -12.36
N ARG A 251 -28.04 9.98 -11.41
CA ARG A 251 -28.71 10.16 -10.09
C ARG A 251 -28.71 11.65 -9.69
N PRO A 252 -29.53 12.49 -10.34
CA PRO A 252 -29.47 13.95 -10.15
C PRO A 252 -29.74 14.44 -8.71
N ASN A 253 -30.46 13.65 -7.93
CA ASN A 253 -30.82 13.99 -6.54
C ASN A 253 -29.99 13.21 -5.51
N ALA A 254 -28.94 12.50 -5.89
CA ALA A 254 -28.09 11.78 -4.94
C ALA A 254 -27.27 12.76 -4.07
N PRO A 255 -27.08 12.48 -2.78
CA PRO A 255 -26.05 13.17 -1.99
C PRO A 255 -24.67 12.87 -2.58
N LEU A 256 -23.80 13.87 -2.66
CA LEU A 256 -22.47 13.72 -3.21
C LEU A 256 -21.44 13.55 -2.10
N MET A 257 -20.50 12.62 -2.30
CA MET A 257 -19.40 12.38 -1.37
C MET A 257 -18.15 11.91 -2.12
N CYS A 258 -17.01 12.52 -1.81
CA CYS A 258 -15.70 11.97 -2.09
C CYS A 258 -15.28 11.09 -0.91
N SER A 259 -15.28 9.77 -1.10
CA SER A 259 -14.98 8.83 -0.01
C SER A 259 -13.49 8.60 0.22
N GLU A 260 -12.65 8.98 -0.75
CA GLU A 260 -11.20 9.15 -0.58
C GLU A 260 -10.76 10.39 -1.35
N PHE A 261 -10.47 11.45 -0.60
CA PHE A 261 -9.80 12.62 -1.15
C PHE A 261 -8.31 12.56 -0.76
N TRP A 262 -7.44 12.22 -1.70
CA TRP A 262 -6.04 11.93 -1.42
C TRP A 262 -5.25 13.21 -1.13
N SER A 263 -4.87 13.39 0.16
CA SER A 263 -4.17 14.57 0.66
C SER A 263 -2.67 14.57 0.39
N GLY A 264 -2.11 13.40 0.15
CA GLY A 264 -0.70 13.11 -0.05
C GLY A 264 -0.52 11.85 -0.86
N TRP A 265 0.56 11.13 -0.63
CA TRP A 265 0.82 9.82 -1.22
C TRP A 265 1.75 8.98 -0.34
N PHE A 266 1.85 7.70 -0.64
CA PHE A 266 2.71 6.75 0.07
C PHE A 266 4.06 6.58 -0.62
N ASP A 267 5.07 6.23 0.18
CA ASP A 267 6.43 6.00 -0.29
C ASP A 267 6.69 4.53 -0.61
N LYS A 268 7.54 4.32 -1.59
CA LYS A 268 8.00 3.00 -2.04
C LYS A 268 9.50 2.87 -1.84
N TRP A 269 9.98 1.68 -1.49
CA TRP A 269 11.42 1.41 -1.41
C TRP A 269 12.12 1.69 -2.74
N GLY A 270 13.16 2.53 -2.70
CA GLY A 270 13.89 2.98 -3.88
C GLY A 270 13.22 4.13 -4.64
N GLY A 271 12.05 4.61 -4.19
CA GLY A 271 11.37 5.79 -4.72
C GLY A 271 11.68 7.07 -3.94
N LYS A 272 11.41 8.22 -4.52
CA LYS A 272 11.48 9.50 -3.81
C LYS A 272 10.36 9.59 -2.78
N HIS A 273 10.61 10.36 -1.72
CA HIS A 273 9.57 10.73 -0.76
C HIS A 273 8.48 11.56 -1.47
N GLU A 274 7.24 11.15 -1.27
CA GLU A 274 6.07 11.74 -1.93
C GLU A 274 5.50 12.87 -1.09
N THR A 275 5.23 14.01 -1.74
CA THR A 275 4.56 15.16 -1.13
C THR A 275 3.52 15.73 -2.08
N ARG A 276 2.48 16.36 -1.53
CA ARG A 276 1.42 17.03 -2.29
C ARG A 276 1.20 18.44 -1.77
N SER A 277 0.66 19.30 -2.64
CA SER A 277 0.39 20.70 -2.31
C SER A 277 -0.67 20.83 -1.21
N SER A 278 -0.31 21.53 -0.13
CA SER A 278 -1.25 21.93 0.93
C SER A 278 -2.37 22.80 0.36
N LYS A 279 -2.03 23.74 -0.50
CA LYS A 279 -2.99 24.66 -1.12
C LYS A 279 -4.03 23.91 -1.94
N ASP A 280 -3.62 22.96 -2.78
CA ASP A 280 -4.54 22.21 -3.64
C ASP A 280 -5.47 21.32 -2.82
N MET A 281 -4.97 20.75 -1.71
CA MET A 281 -5.80 20.02 -0.75
C MET A 281 -6.86 20.92 -0.12
N VAL A 282 -6.46 22.08 0.41
CA VAL A 282 -7.38 23.02 1.09
C VAL A 282 -8.39 23.61 0.11
N ASP A 283 -7.97 23.96 -1.11
CA ASP A 283 -8.88 24.50 -2.13
C ASP A 283 -9.89 23.47 -2.59
N GLY A 284 -9.48 22.22 -2.82
CA GLY A 284 -10.40 21.16 -3.19
C GLY A 284 -11.43 20.86 -2.10
N LEU A 285 -11.03 20.81 -0.83
CA LEU A 285 -11.96 20.61 0.29
C LEU A 285 -12.90 21.80 0.48
N ARG A 286 -12.42 23.03 0.29
CA ARG A 286 -13.26 24.23 0.31
C ARG A 286 -14.31 24.18 -0.79
N GLU A 287 -13.92 23.87 -2.01
CA GLU A 287 -14.84 23.76 -3.15
C GLU A 287 -15.92 22.69 -2.90
N MET A 288 -15.54 21.53 -2.35
CA MET A 288 -16.51 20.50 -1.98
C MET A 288 -17.51 21.01 -0.94
N LEU A 289 -17.04 21.65 0.12
CA LEU A 289 -17.90 22.17 1.18
C LEU A 289 -18.82 23.30 0.70
N ASP A 290 -18.33 24.19 -0.15
CA ASP A 290 -19.15 25.26 -0.77
C ASP A 290 -20.30 24.70 -1.61
N LYS A 291 -20.14 23.48 -2.14
CA LYS A 291 -21.13 22.72 -2.92
C LYS A 291 -21.91 21.71 -2.07
N ASN A 292 -21.78 21.70 -0.74
CA ASN A 292 -22.37 20.73 0.18
C ASN A 292 -21.99 19.27 -0.13
N ILE A 293 -20.79 19.05 -0.68
CA ILE A 293 -20.27 17.72 -0.95
C ILE A 293 -19.54 17.21 0.30
N SER A 294 -19.91 16.02 0.75
CA SER A 294 -19.24 15.31 1.84
C SER A 294 -17.89 14.74 1.39
N PHE A 295 -16.99 14.56 2.35
CA PHE A 295 -15.67 13.99 2.02
C PHE A 295 -15.13 13.10 3.16
N SER A 296 -14.21 12.20 2.78
CA SER A 296 -13.25 11.54 3.67
C SER A 296 -11.84 11.90 3.22
N LEU A 297 -11.06 12.54 4.09
CA LEU A 297 -9.69 12.96 3.78
C LEU A 297 -8.73 11.79 3.96
N TYR A 298 -8.29 11.22 2.86
CA TYR A 298 -7.37 10.08 2.80
C TYR A 298 -5.93 10.56 2.51
N MET A 299 -4.97 10.47 3.40
CA MET A 299 -5.09 10.20 4.83
C MET A 299 -5.14 11.51 5.61
N THR A 300 -5.94 11.55 6.65
CA THR A 300 -5.83 12.62 7.67
C THR A 300 -4.66 12.34 8.61
N HIS A 301 -4.44 11.05 8.93
CA HIS A 301 -3.29 10.52 9.64
C HIS A 301 -2.99 9.11 9.11
N GLY A 302 -1.85 8.93 8.48
CA GLY A 302 -1.47 7.66 7.90
C GLY A 302 -1.00 6.64 8.94
N GLY A 303 -0.13 7.05 9.85
CA GLY A 303 0.46 6.17 10.87
C GLY A 303 1.59 5.30 10.33
N THR A 304 1.73 4.08 10.87
CA THR A 304 2.86 3.18 10.61
C THR A 304 2.37 1.77 10.29
N SER A 305 2.83 1.19 9.20
CA SER A 305 2.61 -0.24 8.88
C SER A 305 3.63 -1.10 9.64
N PHE A 306 3.44 -1.21 10.95
CA PHE A 306 4.37 -1.91 11.86
C PHE A 306 4.65 -3.36 11.43
N GLY A 307 5.85 -3.86 11.79
CA GLY A 307 6.23 -5.22 11.47
C GLY A 307 6.34 -5.47 9.96
N HIS A 308 5.57 -6.42 9.45
CA HIS A 308 5.57 -6.83 8.03
C HIS A 308 4.33 -6.39 7.26
N TRP A 309 3.51 -5.48 7.80
CA TRP A 309 2.20 -5.17 7.25
C TRP A 309 2.18 -4.20 6.07
N ALA A 310 3.30 -3.53 5.74
CA ALA A 310 3.39 -2.76 4.50
C ALA A 310 3.24 -3.67 3.28
N GLY A 311 2.41 -3.28 2.32
CA GLY A 311 2.15 -4.02 1.09
C GLY A 311 3.11 -3.72 -0.04
N ALA A 312 2.65 -3.91 -1.26
CA ALA A 312 3.35 -3.53 -2.48
C ALA A 312 2.34 -3.13 -3.57
N ASN A 313 2.73 -2.24 -4.47
CA ASN A 313 1.91 -1.86 -5.60
C ASN A 313 2.28 -2.60 -6.88
N SER A 314 1.35 -2.59 -7.83
CA SER A 314 1.49 -3.10 -9.20
C SER A 314 1.02 -2.03 -10.21
N PRO A 315 1.31 -2.16 -11.53
CA PRO A 315 1.99 -3.28 -12.21
C PRO A 315 3.48 -3.35 -11.86
N GLY A 316 4.06 -4.52 -12.07
CA GLY A 316 5.38 -4.85 -11.56
C GLY A 316 5.36 -5.09 -10.05
N PHE A 317 6.46 -4.85 -9.39
CA PHE A 317 6.57 -4.98 -7.94
C PHE A 317 7.18 -3.72 -7.33
N ALA A 318 6.40 -2.98 -6.58
CA ALA A 318 6.82 -1.73 -5.94
C ALA A 318 6.46 -1.77 -4.45
N PRO A 319 7.35 -2.33 -3.59
CA PRO A 319 7.08 -2.53 -2.17
C PRO A 319 7.06 -1.21 -1.42
N ASP A 320 6.05 -1.06 -0.55
CA ASP A 320 5.84 0.12 0.25
C ASP A 320 6.77 0.15 1.47
N VAL A 321 7.16 1.34 1.92
CA VAL A 321 7.96 1.51 3.14
C VAL A 321 7.10 1.29 4.38
N THR A 322 7.73 1.17 5.54
CA THR A 322 7.03 0.97 6.81
C THR A 322 6.23 2.20 7.24
N SER A 323 6.80 3.40 7.08
CA SER A 323 6.08 4.64 7.38
C SER A 323 4.93 4.83 6.41
N TYR A 324 3.75 5.06 6.94
CA TYR A 324 2.60 5.49 6.15
C TYR A 324 2.30 6.96 6.42
N ASP A 325 3.35 7.79 6.49
CA ASP A 325 3.25 9.23 6.78
C ASP A 325 2.30 9.92 5.81
N TYR A 326 2.32 9.54 4.55
CA TYR A 326 1.39 9.96 3.50
C TYR A 326 1.43 11.47 3.20
N ASP A 327 2.39 12.22 3.76
CA ASP A 327 2.38 13.68 3.76
C ASP A 327 1.04 14.24 4.30
N ALA A 328 0.49 13.55 5.31
CA ALA A 328 -0.83 13.84 5.87
C ALA A 328 -0.84 15.08 6.78
N PRO A 329 -2.00 15.70 7.02
CA PRO A 329 -2.13 16.81 7.98
C PRO A 329 -1.64 16.48 9.40
N ILE A 330 -1.85 15.24 9.85
CA ILE A 330 -1.30 14.71 11.10
C ILE A 330 -0.20 13.72 10.69
N ASN A 331 1.06 14.01 11.04
CA ASN A 331 2.19 13.17 10.65
C ASN A 331 2.19 11.79 11.34
N GLU A 332 3.12 10.91 10.93
CA GLU A 332 3.21 9.52 11.39
C GLU A 332 3.14 9.38 12.93
N TYR A 333 3.73 10.29 13.67
CA TYR A 333 3.78 10.26 15.16
C TYR A 333 2.78 11.20 15.83
N GLY A 334 1.77 11.70 15.08
CA GLY A 334 0.59 12.36 15.61
C GLY A 334 0.74 13.84 15.89
N GLN A 335 1.72 14.52 15.34
CA GLN A 335 1.86 15.96 15.43
C GLN A 335 1.19 16.66 14.26
N ALA A 336 0.72 17.89 14.49
CA ALA A 336 0.22 18.76 13.44
C ALA A 336 1.34 19.17 12.48
N THR A 337 1.05 19.14 11.18
CA THR A 337 1.90 19.67 10.12
C THR A 337 1.38 21.03 9.66
N PRO A 338 2.11 21.77 8.79
CA PRO A 338 1.55 22.97 8.16
C PRO A 338 0.21 22.73 7.46
N LYS A 339 0.01 21.55 6.82
CA LYS A 339 -1.27 21.15 6.25
C LYS A 339 -2.40 21.12 7.28
N PHE A 340 -2.12 20.67 8.49
CA PHE A 340 -3.10 20.67 9.58
C PHE A 340 -3.54 22.09 9.91
N ASP A 341 -2.62 23.02 10.07
CA ASP A 341 -2.93 24.38 10.46
C ASP A 341 -3.73 25.12 9.37
N GLU A 342 -3.33 24.96 8.11
CA GLU A 342 -4.03 25.56 6.97
C GLU A 342 -5.44 24.98 6.81
N LEU A 343 -5.58 23.66 6.91
CA LEU A 343 -6.87 22.97 6.80
C LEU A 343 -7.79 23.32 7.98
N ARG A 344 -7.26 23.38 9.21
CA ARG A 344 -8.02 23.79 10.39
C ARG A 344 -8.55 25.22 10.25
N ALA A 345 -7.72 26.15 9.76
CA ALA A 345 -8.14 27.54 9.53
C ALA A 345 -9.29 27.62 8.51
N MET A 346 -9.23 26.82 7.45
CA MET A 346 -10.31 26.73 6.47
C MET A 346 -11.58 26.11 7.06
N LEU A 347 -11.47 24.95 7.75
CA LEU A 347 -12.61 24.24 8.32
C LEU A 347 -13.33 25.01 9.44
N GLN A 348 -12.63 25.94 10.12
CA GLN A 348 -13.27 26.84 11.09
C GLN A 348 -14.40 27.66 10.47
N ASN A 349 -14.33 28.02 9.18
CA ASN A 349 -15.37 28.77 8.47
C ASN A 349 -16.64 27.95 8.22
N TYR A 350 -16.58 26.62 8.34
CA TYR A 350 -17.70 25.68 8.18
C TYR A 350 -18.14 25.09 9.53
N SER A 351 -17.87 25.78 10.62
CA SER A 351 -18.27 25.39 11.97
C SER A 351 -18.89 26.56 12.69
N ASP A 352 -20.10 26.38 13.22
CA ASP A 352 -20.81 27.40 14.01
C ASP A 352 -20.13 27.71 15.36
N LYS A 353 -19.23 26.84 15.79
CA LYS A 353 -18.51 26.94 17.05
C LYS A 353 -17.01 26.98 16.83
N LYS A 354 -16.29 27.60 17.74
CA LYS A 354 -14.84 27.53 17.77
C LYS A 354 -14.40 26.05 17.86
N LEU A 355 -13.51 25.66 16.97
CA LEU A 355 -12.97 24.30 16.99
C LEU A 355 -12.19 24.05 18.29
N PRO A 356 -12.25 22.83 18.84
CA PRO A 356 -11.54 22.50 20.07
C PRO A 356 -10.02 22.59 19.85
N ALA A 357 -9.28 22.88 20.91
CA ALA A 357 -7.81 22.88 20.84
C ALA A 357 -7.29 21.47 20.54
N ALA A 358 -6.19 21.39 19.79
CA ALA A 358 -5.49 20.13 19.60
C ALA A 358 -4.95 19.61 20.96
N PRO A 359 -4.94 18.30 21.19
CA PRO A 359 -4.30 17.73 22.37
C PRO A 359 -2.80 18.06 22.37
N LYS A 360 -2.18 18.02 23.56
CA LYS A 360 -0.74 18.25 23.68
C LYS A 360 0.02 17.18 22.86
N PRO A 361 1.09 17.58 22.16
CA PRO A 361 1.96 16.63 21.49
C PRO A 361 2.50 15.58 22.47
N LEU A 362 2.64 14.35 22.01
CA LEU A 362 3.28 13.28 22.78
C LEU A 362 4.78 13.60 22.97
N PRO A 363 5.39 13.18 24.10
CA PRO A 363 6.80 13.43 24.33
C PRO A 363 7.68 12.74 23.31
N ILE A 364 8.66 13.46 22.76
CA ILE A 364 9.72 12.92 21.92
C ILE A 364 11.02 12.91 22.70
N ILE A 365 11.80 11.83 22.55
CA ILE A 365 13.10 11.66 23.17
C ILE A 365 14.17 11.33 22.14
N THR A 366 15.40 11.62 22.45
CA THR A 366 16.58 11.07 21.78
C THR A 366 17.13 9.89 22.57
N VAL A 367 17.70 8.91 21.89
CA VAL A 367 18.46 7.81 22.48
C VAL A 367 19.91 7.97 22.05
N PRO A 368 20.87 8.10 22.99
CA PRO A 368 22.27 8.14 22.61
C PRO A 368 22.69 6.94 21.78
N ALA A 369 23.66 7.14 20.89
CA ALA A 369 24.19 6.05 20.08
C ALA A 369 24.63 4.86 20.94
N PHE A 370 24.24 3.65 20.50
CA PHE A 370 24.59 2.40 21.16
C PHE A 370 25.04 1.38 20.12
N GLN A 371 25.91 0.45 20.56
CA GLN A 371 26.43 -0.63 19.73
C GLN A 371 25.60 -1.90 19.93
N PHE A 372 25.44 -2.66 18.85
CA PHE A 372 24.99 -4.05 18.97
C PHE A 372 26.16 -4.90 19.46
N THR A 373 25.92 -5.69 20.48
CA THR A 373 26.96 -6.43 21.21
C THR A 373 26.92 -7.93 20.96
N GLU A 374 25.84 -8.41 20.37
CA GLU A 374 25.62 -9.84 20.12
C GLU A 374 25.16 -10.07 18.68
N TYR A 375 25.59 -11.20 18.11
CA TYR A 375 25.30 -11.61 16.75
C TYR A 375 25.01 -13.11 16.67
N ALA A 376 23.96 -13.48 15.97
CA ALA A 376 23.65 -14.86 15.63
C ALA A 376 23.71 -15.03 14.10
N PRO A 377 24.80 -15.64 13.56
CA PRO A 377 24.93 -15.83 12.10
C PRO A 377 23.81 -16.71 11.54
N LEU A 378 23.20 -16.31 10.44
CA LEU A 378 22.09 -17.05 9.83
C LEU A 378 22.48 -18.48 9.46
N PHE A 379 23.64 -18.69 8.87
CA PHE A 379 24.12 -20.01 8.46
C PHE A 379 24.52 -20.95 9.63
N GLU A 380 24.74 -20.41 10.82
CA GLU A 380 24.97 -21.18 12.05
C GLU A 380 23.66 -21.48 12.80
N ASN A 381 22.57 -20.84 12.41
CA ASN A 381 21.25 -20.94 13.06
C ASN A 381 20.19 -21.47 12.08
N LEU A 382 20.56 -22.43 11.25
CA LEU A 382 19.65 -22.96 10.23
C LEU A 382 18.49 -23.74 10.87
N PRO A 383 17.23 -23.45 10.48
CA PRO A 383 16.07 -24.21 10.92
C PRO A 383 16.08 -25.65 10.42
N LYS A 384 15.13 -26.45 10.93
CA LYS A 384 14.94 -27.84 10.52
C LYS A 384 14.73 -27.92 8.99
N ALA A 385 15.43 -28.87 8.36
CA ALA A 385 15.32 -29.13 6.94
C ALA A 385 14.03 -29.83 6.58
N ILE A 386 13.40 -29.42 5.47
CA ILE A 386 12.26 -30.05 4.81
C ILE A 386 12.67 -30.39 3.38
N LEU A 387 12.50 -31.64 2.98
CA LEU A 387 12.90 -32.09 1.64
C LEU A 387 11.77 -31.97 0.66
N SER A 388 12.09 -31.55 -0.57
CA SER A 388 11.17 -31.57 -1.71
C SER A 388 11.91 -31.87 -3.02
N GLU A 389 11.22 -32.47 -3.97
CA GLU A 389 11.81 -32.77 -5.29
C GLU A 389 11.97 -31.49 -6.11
N GLN A 390 10.96 -30.61 -6.07
CA GLN A 390 10.93 -29.30 -6.74
C GLN A 390 10.92 -28.18 -5.69
N VAL A 391 11.25 -26.97 -6.13
CA VAL A 391 10.98 -25.76 -5.33
C VAL A 391 9.48 -25.60 -5.10
N LYS A 392 9.12 -24.99 -3.99
CA LYS A 392 7.75 -24.70 -3.59
C LYS A 392 7.65 -23.31 -3.01
N THR A 393 6.48 -22.69 -3.12
CA THR A 393 6.23 -21.39 -2.50
C THR A 393 6.17 -21.50 -0.97
N MET A 394 6.26 -20.37 -0.27
CA MET A 394 6.19 -20.34 1.20
C MET A 394 4.82 -20.81 1.70
N GLU A 395 3.73 -20.49 0.99
CA GLU A 395 2.37 -20.89 1.32
C GLU A 395 2.19 -22.41 1.31
N GLU A 396 2.90 -23.14 0.43
CA GLU A 396 2.90 -24.60 0.40
C GLU A 396 3.60 -25.23 1.61
N PHE A 397 4.43 -24.44 2.29
CA PHE A 397 5.07 -24.83 3.56
C PHE A 397 4.35 -24.28 4.79
N ASP A 398 3.15 -23.71 4.62
CA ASP A 398 2.36 -23.09 5.69
C ASP A 398 3.07 -21.89 6.36
N GLN A 399 3.82 -21.13 5.58
CA GLN A 399 4.48 -19.90 6.03
C GLN A 399 4.00 -18.70 5.21
N GLY A 400 3.50 -17.66 5.89
CA GLY A 400 2.99 -16.46 5.23
C GLY A 400 4.02 -15.34 5.07
N TRP A 401 4.96 -15.24 6.02
CA TRP A 401 5.94 -14.16 6.09
C TRP A 401 7.33 -14.68 6.42
N GLY A 402 8.32 -13.80 6.36
CA GLY A 402 9.69 -14.10 6.69
C GLY A 402 10.51 -14.50 5.48
N SER A 403 11.40 -15.46 5.66
CA SER A 403 12.33 -15.89 4.61
C SER A 403 12.32 -17.40 4.45
N ILE A 404 12.78 -17.86 3.29
CA ILE A 404 12.98 -19.28 3.00
C ILE A 404 14.34 -19.48 2.34
N MET A 405 15.08 -20.52 2.74
CA MET A 405 16.32 -20.93 2.08
C MET A 405 16.09 -22.25 1.35
N TYR A 406 16.36 -22.23 0.07
CA TYR A 406 16.39 -23.41 -0.78
C TYR A 406 17.85 -23.83 -0.99
N SER A 407 18.19 -25.08 -0.70
CA SER A 407 19.54 -25.60 -0.88
C SER A 407 19.54 -26.84 -1.76
N THR A 408 20.47 -26.92 -2.71
CA THR A 408 20.71 -28.13 -3.51
C THR A 408 22.20 -28.31 -3.76
N ILE A 409 22.57 -29.48 -4.25
CA ILE A 409 23.96 -29.83 -4.57
C ILE A 409 24.17 -29.76 -6.07
N LEU A 410 25.22 -29.03 -6.47
CA LEU A 410 25.63 -28.88 -7.87
C LEU A 410 26.72 -29.88 -8.24
N PRO A 411 26.73 -30.37 -9.48
CA PRO A 411 27.86 -31.15 -10.03
C PRO A 411 29.11 -30.29 -10.16
N LYS A 412 30.22 -30.94 -10.46
CA LYS A 412 31.40 -30.21 -10.93
C LYS A 412 31.13 -29.57 -12.31
N ILE A 413 31.37 -28.27 -12.41
CA ILE A 413 31.23 -27.50 -13.65
C ILE A 413 32.51 -26.74 -13.86
N ASP A 414 33.19 -27.05 -14.97
CA ASP A 414 34.36 -26.30 -15.40
C ASP A 414 33.91 -25.05 -16.18
N GLY A 415 34.37 -23.88 -15.77
CA GLY A 415 33.93 -22.60 -16.33
C GLY A 415 32.71 -21.99 -15.65
N GLN A 416 32.12 -20.98 -16.27
CA GLN A 416 30.95 -20.26 -15.75
C GLN A 416 29.67 -20.95 -16.20
N SER A 417 28.61 -20.79 -15.37
CA SER A 417 27.27 -21.20 -15.71
C SER A 417 26.29 -20.07 -15.41
N LYS A 418 25.08 -20.13 -16.00
CA LYS A 418 24.01 -19.18 -15.74
C LYS A 418 22.96 -19.84 -14.89
N LEU A 419 22.59 -19.19 -13.78
CA LEU A 419 21.47 -19.57 -12.92
C LEU A 419 20.30 -18.65 -13.21
N HIS A 420 19.17 -19.23 -13.62
CA HIS A 420 17.91 -18.55 -13.79
C HIS A 420 16.93 -18.98 -12.71
N ILE A 421 16.29 -18.02 -12.03
CA ILE A 421 15.27 -18.26 -11.00
C ILE A 421 13.98 -17.59 -11.46
N ALA A 422 13.04 -18.40 -11.92
CA ALA A 422 11.73 -17.90 -12.37
C ALA A 422 10.85 -17.62 -11.16
N GLY A 423 10.36 -16.36 -11.05
CA GLY A 423 9.44 -15.96 -9.97
C GLY A 423 10.08 -16.03 -8.58
N GLY A 424 11.24 -15.45 -8.40
CA GLY A 424 11.88 -15.26 -7.10
C GLY A 424 11.26 -14.06 -6.36
N HIS A 425 10.36 -14.31 -5.39
CA HIS A 425 9.55 -13.33 -4.69
C HIS A 425 9.93 -13.21 -3.21
N ASP A 426 10.69 -12.14 -2.82
CA ASP A 426 10.89 -10.89 -3.58
C ASP A 426 12.39 -10.53 -3.70
N TYR A 427 13.18 -10.67 -2.62
CA TYR A 427 14.62 -10.38 -2.63
C TYR A 427 15.40 -11.67 -2.44
N VAL A 428 16.15 -12.05 -3.46
CA VAL A 428 16.83 -13.34 -3.56
C VAL A 428 18.32 -13.14 -3.41
N GLN A 429 18.96 -13.85 -2.47
CA GLN A 429 20.41 -13.89 -2.35
C GLN A 429 20.94 -15.29 -2.67
N ILE A 430 22.00 -15.37 -3.44
CA ILE A 430 22.61 -16.62 -3.91
C ILE A 430 23.97 -16.79 -3.25
N PHE A 431 24.18 -17.97 -2.65
CA PHE A 431 25.45 -18.37 -2.02
C PHE A 431 25.91 -19.70 -2.61
N LEU A 432 27.20 -19.82 -2.84
CA LEU A 432 27.85 -21.05 -3.26
C LEU A 432 28.88 -21.46 -2.20
N ASP A 433 28.70 -22.62 -1.58
CA ASP A 433 29.50 -23.09 -0.43
C ASP A 433 29.59 -22.06 0.70
N GLY A 434 28.51 -21.32 0.95
CA GLY A 434 28.40 -20.26 1.95
C GLY A 434 29.00 -18.91 1.52
N LYS A 435 29.59 -18.81 0.33
CA LYS A 435 30.12 -17.56 -0.22
C LYS A 435 29.03 -16.84 -1.02
N TYR A 436 28.80 -15.56 -0.73
CA TYR A 436 27.89 -14.73 -1.49
C TYR A 436 28.33 -14.58 -2.94
N ILE A 437 27.38 -14.78 -3.87
CA ILE A 437 27.59 -14.67 -5.33
C ILE A 437 26.88 -13.44 -5.88
N GLY A 438 25.65 -13.17 -5.44
CA GLY A 438 24.87 -12.06 -5.94
C GLY A 438 23.44 -12.08 -5.40
N ALA A 439 22.67 -11.06 -5.78
CA ALA A 439 21.26 -10.95 -5.44
C ALA A 439 20.42 -10.62 -6.67
N LEU A 440 19.17 -11.08 -6.63
CA LEU A 440 18.12 -10.71 -7.58
C LEU A 440 17.06 -9.94 -6.81
N ASP A 441 16.58 -8.86 -7.39
CA ASP A 441 15.56 -7.99 -6.84
C ASP A 441 14.36 -8.01 -7.80
N ARG A 442 13.20 -8.47 -7.30
CA ARG A 442 11.97 -8.59 -8.08
C ARG A 442 11.58 -7.30 -8.80
N ARG A 443 11.92 -6.13 -8.24
CA ARG A 443 11.66 -4.83 -8.87
C ARG A 443 12.32 -4.69 -10.24
N ASN A 444 13.42 -5.44 -10.49
CA ASN A 444 14.18 -5.42 -11.72
C ASN A 444 13.76 -6.51 -12.72
N GLY A 445 12.70 -7.27 -12.41
CA GLY A 445 12.27 -8.44 -13.19
C GLY A 445 13.22 -9.64 -13.07
N ASP A 446 12.87 -10.73 -13.74
CA ASP A 446 13.69 -11.94 -13.75
C ASP A 446 14.99 -11.71 -14.54
N LYS A 447 16.12 -12.00 -13.91
CA LYS A 447 17.46 -11.88 -14.51
C LYS A 447 18.27 -13.13 -14.22
N ASP A 448 19.19 -13.45 -15.13
CA ASP A 448 20.18 -14.50 -14.89
C ASP A 448 21.26 -14.00 -13.95
N ILE A 449 21.82 -14.92 -13.16
CA ILE A 449 23.04 -14.68 -12.41
C ILE A 449 24.14 -15.64 -12.85
N THR A 450 25.38 -15.14 -12.99
CA THR A 450 26.53 -15.96 -13.38
C THR A 450 27.10 -16.62 -12.13
N LEU A 451 27.16 -17.95 -12.14
CA LEU A 451 27.90 -18.74 -11.16
C LEU A 451 29.33 -19.00 -11.64
N PRO A 452 30.35 -18.95 -10.78
CA PRO A 452 31.71 -19.37 -11.07
C PRO A 452 31.76 -20.88 -11.28
N SER A 453 32.94 -21.41 -11.70
CA SER A 453 33.18 -22.86 -11.73
C SER A 453 32.86 -23.50 -10.37
N THR A 454 32.23 -24.68 -10.43
CA THR A 454 31.84 -25.40 -9.20
C THR A 454 32.70 -26.66 -9.02
N ARG A 455 33.10 -26.95 -7.77
CA ARG A 455 33.69 -28.24 -7.42
C ARG A 455 32.60 -29.32 -7.40
N LYS A 456 32.94 -30.57 -7.37
CA LYS A 456 32.00 -31.64 -7.13
C LYS A 456 31.33 -31.46 -5.76
N ASP A 457 30.03 -31.67 -5.72
CA ASP A 457 29.18 -31.55 -4.50
C ASP A 457 29.20 -30.13 -3.90
N ALA A 458 29.34 -29.09 -4.73
CA ALA A 458 29.20 -27.70 -4.30
C ALA A 458 27.74 -27.44 -3.86
N ARG A 459 27.56 -26.79 -2.69
CA ARG A 459 26.25 -26.44 -2.18
C ARG A 459 25.81 -25.08 -2.68
N LEU A 460 24.69 -25.07 -3.41
CA LEU A 460 23.96 -23.86 -3.77
C LEU A 460 22.92 -23.57 -2.71
N ASP A 461 22.97 -22.38 -2.10
CA ASP A 461 21.93 -21.87 -1.20
C ASP A 461 21.28 -20.63 -1.82
N ILE A 462 19.95 -20.62 -1.88
CA ILE A 462 19.13 -19.51 -2.37
C ILE A 462 18.26 -19.04 -1.23
N LEU A 463 18.60 -17.89 -0.66
CA LEU A 463 17.81 -17.24 0.41
C LEU A 463 16.84 -16.25 -0.21
N VAL A 464 15.55 -16.47 -0.01
CA VAL A 464 14.48 -15.59 -0.50
C VAL A 464 13.78 -14.92 0.68
N GLU A 465 13.86 -13.59 0.74
CA GLU A 465 13.07 -12.79 1.69
C GLU A 465 11.76 -12.38 1.05
N ALA A 466 10.66 -12.64 1.74
CA ALA A 466 9.33 -12.15 1.37
C ALA A 466 9.12 -10.72 1.87
N MET A 467 8.82 -9.80 0.98
CA MET A 467 8.29 -8.49 1.30
C MET A 467 6.75 -8.51 1.34
N GLY A 468 6.11 -7.35 1.48
CA GLY A 468 4.66 -7.28 1.42
C GLY A 468 4.09 -7.78 0.10
N ARG A 469 2.94 -8.49 0.16
CA ARG A 469 2.21 -8.89 -1.04
C ARG A 469 1.56 -7.70 -1.69
N ILE A 470 1.39 -7.80 -2.99
CA ILE A 470 0.71 -6.78 -3.81
C ILE A 470 -0.68 -6.51 -3.24
N ASN A 471 -0.98 -5.23 -3.03
CA ASN A 471 -2.23 -4.75 -2.42
C ASN A 471 -3.21 -4.14 -3.41
N PHE A 472 -2.79 -3.85 -4.64
CA PHE A 472 -3.64 -3.17 -5.62
C PHE A 472 -3.51 -3.78 -7.02
N GLY A 473 -4.60 -3.70 -7.81
CA GLY A 473 -4.67 -4.26 -9.14
C GLY A 473 -4.97 -5.77 -9.15
N ARG A 474 -4.79 -6.41 -10.29
CA ARG A 474 -5.13 -7.83 -10.48
C ARG A 474 -4.05 -8.79 -9.97
N ALA A 475 -2.86 -8.30 -9.68
CA ALA A 475 -1.73 -9.09 -9.22
C ALA A 475 -1.74 -9.39 -7.70
N ILE A 476 -2.84 -9.16 -7.01
CA ILE A 476 -2.99 -9.41 -5.56
C ILE A 476 -2.85 -10.87 -5.15
N LYS A 477 -2.95 -11.81 -6.10
CA LYS A 477 -2.62 -13.22 -5.89
C LYS A 477 -1.11 -13.42 -5.99
N ASP A 478 -0.40 -12.99 -4.95
CA ASP A 478 1.05 -12.85 -4.92
C ASP A 478 1.69 -13.90 -3.99
N PHE A 479 2.17 -15.00 -4.58
CA PHE A 479 2.89 -16.04 -3.85
C PHE A 479 4.29 -15.59 -3.45
N LYS A 480 4.82 -16.16 -2.35
CA LYS A 480 6.18 -15.86 -1.84
C LYS A 480 7.11 -17.08 -1.91
N GLY A 481 8.42 -16.81 -1.96
CA GLY A 481 9.43 -17.81 -2.22
C GLY A 481 9.75 -17.91 -3.71
N ILE A 482 9.91 -19.13 -4.24
CA ILE A 482 10.11 -19.38 -5.68
C ILE A 482 8.83 -20.01 -6.25
N GLU A 483 8.18 -19.27 -7.15
CA GLU A 483 6.92 -19.71 -7.76
C GLU A 483 7.14 -20.61 -8.99
N GLY A 484 8.21 -20.37 -9.74
CA GLY A 484 8.55 -21.09 -10.98
C GLY A 484 9.62 -22.16 -10.79
N THR A 485 10.62 -22.16 -11.67
CA THR A 485 11.72 -23.12 -11.70
C THR A 485 13.05 -22.47 -11.36
N VAL A 486 14.03 -23.31 -11.03
CA VAL A 486 15.44 -22.91 -10.92
C VAL A 486 16.23 -23.68 -11.96
N ASP A 487 16.81 -22.97 -12.92
CA ASP A 487 17.42 -23.54 -14.10
C ASP A 487 18.91 -23.19 -14.15
N LEU A 488 19.73 -24.18 -14.47
CA LEU A 488 21.17 -24.03 -14.64
C LEU A 488 21.52 -24.26 -16.09
N THR A 489 22.13 -23.26 -16.74
CA THR A 489 22.57 -23.34 -18.13
C THR A 489 24.11 -23.33 -18.17
N ILE A 490 24.65 -24.30 -18.85
CA ILE A 490 26.09 -24.49 -19.07
C ILE A 490 26.36 -24.41 -20.58
N ASN A 491 27.39 -23.66 -20.98
CA ASN A 491 27.83 -23.65 -22.36
C ASN A 491 28.94 -24.70 -22.57
N ILE A 492 28.72 -25.61 -23.49
CA ILE A 492 29.72 -26.63 -23.88
C ILE A 492 29.95 -26.51 -25.40
N ASP A 493 31.16 -26.17 -25.80
CA ASP A 493 31.57 -26.01 -27.19
C ASP A 493 30.64 -25.11 -28.03
N GLY A 494 30.14 -24.02 -27.40
CA GLY A 494 29.28 -23.07 -28.06
C GLY A 494 27.78 -23.42 -28.02
N ASN A 495 27.40 -24.54 -27.44
CA ASN A 495 26.01 -24.94 -27.27
C ASN A 495 25.59 -24.81 -25.82
N ASP A 496 24.38 -24.23 -25.57
CA ASP A 496 23.79 -24.08 -24.25
C ASP A 496 22.99 -25.33 -23.89
N PHE A 497 23.28 -25.88 -22.73
CA PHE A 497 22.54 -26.98 -22.10
C PHE A 497 21.90 -26.51 -20.80
N THR A 498 20.57 -26.56 -20.72
CA THR A 498 19.82 -26.13 -19.54
C THR A 498 19.24 -27.35 -18.81
N ALA A 499 19.39 -27.36 -17.48
CA ALA A 499 18.83 -28.36 -16.59
C ALA A 499 18.02 -27.71 -15.48
N HIS A 500 16.82 -28.25 -15.22
CA HIS A 500 16.04 -27.89 -14.03
C HIS A 500 16.67 -28.51 -12.78
N LEU A 501 17.00 -27.66 -11.80
CA LEU A 501 17.57 -28.13 -10.53
C LEU A 501 16.46 -28.77 -9.68
N LYS A 502 16.81 -29.88 -9.01
CA LYS A 502 15.91 -30.72 -8.22
C LYS A 502 16.52 -31.09 -6.88
N ARG A 503 15.76 -31.81 -6.04
CA ARG A 503 16.17 -32.33 -4.72
C ARG A 503 16.59 -31.22 -3.76
N TRP A 504 15.61 -30.45 -3.39
CA TRP A 504 15.78 -29.28 -2.53
C TRP A 504 15.69 -29.63 -1.04
N THR A 505 16.55 -29.00 -0.28
CA THR A 505 16.45 -28.89 1.17
C THR A 505 15.97 -27.49 1.51
N ASN A 506 14.76 -27.39 2.04
CA ASN A 506 14.13 -26.11 2.35
C ASN A 506 14.21 -25.83 3.85
N ARG A 507 14.46 -24.58 4.23
CA ARG A 507 14.50 -24.12 5.61
C ARG A 507 13.69 -22.85 5.74
N LEU A 508 12.75 -22.86 6.69
CA LEU A 508 11.77 -21.80 6.89
C LEU A 508 12.20 -20.91 8.04
N PHE A 509 12.31 -19.60 7.78
CA PHE A 509 12.62 -18.56 8.75
C PHE A 509 11.37 -17.70 8.93
N PRO A 510 10.55 -17.94 9.97
CA PRO A 510 9.30 -17.19 10.16
C PRO A 510 9.55 -15.74 10.58
N ASP A 511 10.78 -15.41 10.98
CA ASP A 511 11.26 -14.07 11.31
C ASP A 511 10.39 -13.32 12.34
N THR A 512 9.62 -14.04 13.19
CA THR A 512 8.89 -13.48 14.32
C THR A 512 9.86 -13.08 15.43
N TYR A 513 9.42 -12.22 16.37
CA TYR A 513 10.23 -11.84 17.51
C TYR A 513 10.71 -13.07 18.32
N GLU A 514 9.82 -14.00 18.63
CA GLU A 514 10.12 -15.22 19.35
C GLU A 514 11.17 -16.06 18.62
N TYR A 515 11.04 -16.16 17.30
CA TYR A 515 12.02 -16.86 16.49
C TYR A 515 13.38 -16.16 16.53
N CYS A 516 13.43 -14.86 16.29
CA CYS A 516 14.68 -14.07 16.32
C CYS A 516 15.38 -14.13 17.70
N LYS A 517 14.60 -14.08 18.78
CA LYS A 517 15.11 -14.11 20.16
C LYS A 517 15.75 -15.43 20.54
N GLN A 518 15.29 -16.56 20.01
CA GLN A 518 15.75 -17.90 20.34
C GLN A 518 17.05 -18.31 19.65
N GLN A 519 17.58 -17.50 18.73
CA GLN A 519 18.81 -17.83 18.01
C GLN A 519 20.01 -17.91 18.93
N VAL A 520 21.04 -18.65 18.52
CA VAL A 520 22.28 -18.81 19.32
C VAL A 520 23.17 -17.59 19.06
N TYR A 521 23.11 -16.65 20.00
CA TYR A 521 23.90 -15.43 19.95
C TYR A 521 25.31 -15.64 20.51
N LYS A 522 26.28 -14.98 19.91
CA LYS A 522 27.66 -14.87 20.37
C LYS A 522 28.09 -13.40 20.38
N PRO A 523 29.12 -13.05 21.18
CA PRO A 523 29.65 -11.68 21.19
C PRO A 523 30.06 -11.21 19.80
N LEU A 524 29.72 -9.97 19.46
CA LEU A 524 30.03 -9.37 18.15
C LEU A 524 31.49 -8.91 17.99
N THR A 525 32.36 -9.08 19.01
CA THR A 525 33.74 -8.55 19.09
C THR A 525 34.67 -8.96 17.95
N ASN A 526 34.31 -9.99 17.18
CA ASN A 526 35.15 -10.57 16.12
C ASN A 526 34.50 -10.55 14.75
N VAL A 527 33.40 -9.83 14.57
CA VAL A 527 32.73 -9.71 13.26
C VAL A 527 33.19 -8.41 12.61
N SER A 528 33.95 -8.53 11.54
CA SER A 528 34.33 -7.37 10.73
C SER A 528 33.08 -6.72 10.12
N PRO A 529 33.04 -5.39 10.02
CA PRO A 529 31.99 -4.70 9.24
C PRO A 529 31.93 -5.29 7.83
N ARG A 530 30.72 -5.25 7.23
CA ARG A 530 30.54 -5.65 5.85
C ARG A 530 31.45 -4.83 4.94
N HIS A 531 32.32 -5.52 4.19
CA HIS A 531 33.09 -4.91 3.11
C HIS A 531 32.29 -4.96 1.81
N ASN A 532 32.66 -4.14 0.82
CA ASN A 532 32.03 -4.11 -0.49
C ASN A 532 31.95 -5.53 -1.11
N GLY A 533 30.74 -6.00 -1.36
CA GLY A 533 30.45 -7.30 -1.93
C GLY A 533 30.25 -8.45 -0.92
N ASP A 534 30.59 -8.28 0.36
CA ASP A 534 30.33 -9.29 1.37
C ASP A 534 28.88 -9.24 1.87
N ARG A 535 28.41 -10.38 2.37
CA ARG A 535 27.13 -10.51 3.07
C ARG A 535 27.34 -11.23 4.39
N ILE A 536 26.79 -10.66 5.46
CA ILE A 536 26.83 -11.24 6.82
C ILE A 536 25.40 -11.32 7.40
N PRO A 537 24.52 -12.13 6.75
CA PRO A 537 23.13 -12.24 7.18
C PRO A 537 23.04 -12.84 8.58
N GLY A 538 22.19 -12.26 9.41
CA GLY A 538 21.96 -12.76 10.75
C GLY A 538 21.14 -11.83 11.63
N TYR A 539 21.14 -12.18 12.92
CA TYR A 539 20.38 -11.48 13.96
C TYR A 539 21.34 -10.71 14.84
N TYR A 540 21.10 -9.41 14.99
CA TYR A 540 21.91 -8.50 15.78
C TYR A 540 21.10 -8.08 16.99
N ARG A 541 21.66 -8.19 18.20
CA ARG A 541 20.98 -7.89 19.45
C ARG A 541 21.76 -6.87 20.27
N ALA A 542 21.02 -5.92 20.84
CA ALA A 542 21.54 -4.91 21.75
C ALA A 542 20.54 -4.62 22.87
N THR A 543 21.03 -3.91 23.88
CA THR A 543 20.19 -3.26 24.87
C THR A 543 20.60 -1.80 25.03
N PHE A 544 19.62 -0.94 25.30
CA PHE A 544 19.86 0.46 25.62
C PHE A 544 19.02 0.88 26.84
N ASN A 545 19.49 1.90 27.57
CA ASN A 545 18.87 2.33 28.82
C ASN A 545 18.22 3.70 28.67
N LEU A 546 17.00 3.84 29.19
CA LEU A 546 16.25 5.09 29.18
C LEU A 546 15.97 5.62 30.58
N LYS A 547 16.18 6.93 30.80
CA LYS A 547 15.76 7.61 32.03
C LYS A 547 14.28 8.00 32.01
N LYS A 548 13.73 8.25 30.82
CA LYS A 548 12.32 8.58 30.54
C LYS A 548 11.90 7.97 29.21
N THR A 549 10.61 7.73 29.08
CA THR A 549 10.01 7.24 27.83
C THR A 549 9.42 8.37 26.99
N GLY A 550 9.34 8.18 25.71
CA GLY A 550 8.77 9.08 24.71
C GLY A 550 8.99 8.48 23.32
N ASP A 551 8.33 9.04 22.33
CA ASP A 551 8.48 8.61 20.94
C ASP A 551 9.91 8.92 20.45
N THR A 552 10.46 8.08 19.60
CA THR A 552 11.79 8.28 19.01
C THR A 552 11.86 7.64 17.63
N PHE A 553 12.86 8.02 16.84
CA PHE A 553 13.09 7.49 15.50
C PHE A 553 14.45 6.79 15.48
N LEU A 554 14.41 5.45 15.49
CA LEU A 554 15.63 4.64 15.53
C LEU A 554 16.30 4.65 14.15
N ASN A 555 17.58 4.99 14.13
CA ASN A 555 18.37 5.18 12.93
C ASN A 555 19.05 3.89 12.48
N PHE A 556 18.76 3.45 11.25
CA PHE A 556 19.32 2.24 10.65
C PHE A 556 20.08 2.49 9.34
N THR A 557 20.57 3.70 9.12
CA THR A 557 21.35 4.07 7.91
C THR A 557 22.58 3.20 7.67
N THR A 558 23.07 2.52 8.71
CA THR A 558 24.23 1.61 8.63
C THR A 558 23.86 0.15 8.41
N PHE A 559 22.58 -0.21 8.51
CA PHE A 559 22.08 -1.55 8.29
C PHE A 559 21.71 -1.79 6.83
N GLY A 560 21.60 -3.07 6.45
CA GLY A 560 21.33 -3.47 5.09
C GLY A 560 19.84 -3.62 4.77
N LYS A 561 19.23 -4.77 5.11
CA LYS A 561 17.83 -5.08 4.80
C LYS A 561 17.26 -6.10 5.75
N GLY A 562 16.09 -5.82 6.31
CA GLY A 562 15.42 -6.79 7.18
C GLY A 562 14.30 -6.22 8.06
N LEU A 563 14.20 -6.74 9.30
CA LEU A 563 13.15 -6.43 10.26
C LEU A 563 13.72 -6.00 11.61
N VAL A 564 13.00 -5.15 12.32
CA VAL A 564 13.41 -4.63 13.62
C VAL A 564 12.34 -4.87 14.68
N TYR A 565 12.78 -5.37 15.84
CA TYR A 565 11.95 -5.58 17.03
C TYR A 565 12.50 -4.80 18.21
N VAL A 566 11.60 -4.13 18.94
CA VAL A 566 11.93 -3.45 20.21
C VAL A 566 10.98 -3.94 21.29
N ASN A 567 11.54 -4.50 22.38
CA ASN A 567 10.76 -5.07 23.50
C ASN A 567 9.65 -6.04 23.07
N GLY A 568 9.84 -6.79 21.99
CA GLY A 568 8.86 -7.74 21.45
C GLY A 568 7.93 -7.15 20.40
N HIS A 569 7.95 -5.85 20.16
CA HIS A 569 7.13 -5.19 19.11
C HIS A 569 7.92 -5.08 17.81
N GLY A 570 7.35 -5.59 16.70
CA GLY A 570 7.88 -5.36 15.37
C GLY A 570 7.65 -3.92 14.95
N ILE A 571 8.72 -3.11 14.85
CA ILE A 571 8.58 -1.70 14.49
C ILE A 571 8.67 -1.43 13.00
N GLY A 572 9.12 -2.40 12.22
CA GLY A 572 9.06 -2.33 10.76
C GLY A 572 10.23 -2.93 10.02
N ARG A 573 10.21 -2.75 8.71
CA ARG A 573 11.26 -3.15 7.78
C ARG A 573 12.30 -2.05 7.62
N ILE A 574 13.53 -2.46 7.38
CA ILE A 574 14.64 -1.60 6.98
C ILE A 574 15.15 -2.03 5.61
N TRP A 575 15.63 -1.07 4.83
CA TRP A 575 16.39 -1.32 3.61
C TRP A 575 17.30 -0.13 3.30
N GLU A 576 18.59 -0.41 3.13
CA GLU A 576 19.62 0.63 2.92
C GLU A 576 19.33 1.59 1.76
N ILE A 577 18.52 1.17 0.77
CA ILE A 577 18.21 2.01 -0.39
C ILE A 577 17.36 3.24 -0.06
N GLY A 578 16.57 3.22 1.01
CA GLY A 578 15.65 4.29 1.38
C GLY A 578 14.37 4.35 0.52
N PRO A 579 13.57 5.42 0.65
CA PRO A 579 13.86 6.72 1.26
C PRO A 579 13.77 6.72 2.78
N GLN A 580 13.11 5.75 3.41
CA GLN A 580 13.01 5.64 4.85
C GLN A 580 14.29 5.05 5.45
N GLN A 581 14.95 5.81 6.33
CA GLN A 581 16.19 5.40 7.00
C GLN A 581 16.01 5.21 8.51
N THR A 582 14.93 5.76 9.08
CA THR A 582 14.59 5.60 10.49
C THR A 582 13.26 4.88 10.65
N LEU A 583 13.11 4.15 11.75
CA LEU A 583 11.82 3.57 12.14
C LEU A 583 11.24 4.29 13.35
N TYR A 584 9.97 4.65 13.25
CA TYR A 584 9.22 5.20 14.36
C TYR A 584 9.06 4.16 15.47
N CYS A 585 9.52 4.51 16.66
CA CYS A 585 9.38 3.69 17.88
C CYS A 585 8.49 4.43 18.88
N PRO A 586 7.24 3.99 19.07
CA PRO A 586 6.31 4.60 20.02
C PRO A 586 6.80 4.53 21.45
N GLY A 587 6.71 5.63 22.19
CA GLY A 587 7.14 5.71 23.58
C GLY A 587 6.37 4.78 24.51
N CYS A 588 5.14 4.40 24.15
CA CYS A 588 4.34 3.42 24.91
C CYS A 588 4.86 1.98 24.81
N TRP A 589 5.76 1.67 23.87
CA TRP A 589 6.46 0.38 23.77
C TRP A 589 7.82 0.37 24.45
N LEU A 590 8.28 1.54 24.88
CA LEU A 590 9.53 1.71 25.61
C LEU A 590 9.28 1.72 27.11
N LYS A 591 10.30 1.38 27.88
CA LYS A 591 10.26 1.38 29.35
C LYS A 591 11.47 2.11 29.93
N LYS A 592 11.30 2.67 31.12
CA LYS A 592 12.43 3.18 31.90
C LYS A 592 13.37 2.03 32.25
N GLY A 593 14.68 2.26 32.19
CA GLY A 593 15.69 1.23 32.35
C GLY A 593 16.00 0.56 31.01
N GLN A 594 16.30 -0.72 31.06
CA GLN A 594 16.80 -1.50 29.95
C GLN A 594 15.68 -1.82 28.92
N ASN A 595 15.95 -1.56 27.65
CA ASN A 595 15.14 -1.92 26.48
C ASN A 595 15.96 -2.85 25.60
N GLU A 596 15.34 -3.87 25.04
CA GLU A 596 15.94 -4.81 24.10
C GLU A 596 15.61 -4.41 22.65
N ILE A 597 16.59 -4.53 21.77
CA ILE A 597 16.42 -4.40 20.33
C ILE A 597 17.05 -5.59 19.62
N ILE A 598 16.30 -6.16 18.66
CA ILE A 598 16.78 -7.22 17.76
C ILE A 598 16.55 -6.75 16.32
N VAL A 599 17.60 -6.84 15.50
CA VAL A 599 17.56 -6.56 14.07
C VAL A 599 17.88 -7.84 13.33
N LEU A 600 16.95 -8.37 12.55
CA LEU A 600 17.27 -9.29 11.48
C LEU A 600 17.80 -8.46 10.31
N ASP A 601 19.01 -8.72 9.87
CA ASP A 601 19.60 -8.11 8.69
C ASP A 601 20.12 -9.19 7.74
N ILE A 602 19.45 -9.36 6.60
CA ILE A 602 19.81 -10.39 5.61
C ILE A 602 20.99 -9.99 4.72
N ILE A 603 21.38 -8.72 4.77
CA ILE A 603 22.55 -8.19 4.04
C ILE A 603 23.72 -8.07 5.04
N GLY A 604 23.46 -7.54 6.20
CA GLY A 604 24.42 -7.22 7.25
C GLY A 604 24.79 -5.74 7.29
N PRO A 605 25.08 -5.21 8.47
CA PRO A 605 25.40 -3.80 8.65
C PRO A 605 26.83 -3.46 8.22
N ASN A 606 27.06 -2.22 7.77
CA ASN A 606 28.37 -1.63 7.63
C ASN A 606 28.97 -1.32 9.01
N GLU A 607 28.12 -0.88 9.94
CA GLU A 607 28.45 -0.69 11.34
C GLU A 607 27.22 -1.08 12.17
N ALA A 608 27.37 -2.00 13.12
CA ALA A 608 26.27 -2.48 13.94
C ALA A 608 25.97 -1.52 15.10
N LYS A 609 25.42 -0.35 14.77
CA LYS A 609 25.03 0.68 15.73
C LYS A 609 23.68 1.29 15.39
N SER A 610 23.02 1.87 16.38
CA SER A 610 21.82 2.67 16.20
C SER A 610 21.78 3.80 17.25
N GLU A 611 20.89 4.75 17.04
CA GLU A 611 20.56 5.84 17.93
C GLU A 611 19.09 6.23 17.74
N GLY A 612 18.53 6.93 18.72
CA GLY A 612 17.17 7.48 18.60
C GLY A 612 17.20 8.96 18.30
N LEU A 613 16.66 9.36 17.15
CA LEU A 613 16.56 10.74 16.73
C LEU A 613 15.24 11.38 17.18
N SER A 614 15.24 12.71 17.27
CA SER A 614 14.03 13.52 17.57
C SER A 614 13.16 13.80 16.34
N LYS A 615 13.65 13.48 15.14
CA LYS A 615 12.95 13.64 13.87
C LYS A 615 13.21 12.42 12.98
N PRO A 616 12.24 12.00 12.17
CA PRO A 616 12.44 10.93 11.21
C PRO A 616 13.36 11.34 10.06
N ILE A 617 13.98 10.34 9.44
CA ILE A 617 14.62 10.42 8.11
C ILE A 617 13.81 9.53 7.20
N ILE A 618 12.94 10.11 6.36
CA ILE A 618 12.02 9.41 5.45
C ILE A 618 12.17 9.83 3.99
N ASP A 619 13.14 10.69 3.69
CA ASP A 619 13.36 11.33 2.38
C ASP A 619 14.78 11.13 1.84
N GLN A 620 15.55 10.18 2.41
CA GLN A 620 16.94 9.96 2.04
C GLN A 620 17.13 8.69 1.21
N LEU A 621 17.22 8.84 -0.11
CA LEU A 621 17.61 7.76 -1.02
C LEU A 621 19.12 7.57 -1.02
N GLN A 622 19.57 6.29 -1.01
CA GLN A 622 20.98 5.96 -1.25
C GLN A 622 21.27 5.67 -2.73
N LYS A 623 20.28 5.15 -3.45
CA LYS A 623 20.30 4.99 -4.90
C LYS A 623 18.86 4.96 -5.39
N ALA A 624 18.44 5.88 -6.22
CA ALA A 624 17.48 5.65 -7.27
C ALA A 624 17.23 6.94 -8.03
N GLU A 625 17.54 6.87 -9.29
CA GLU A 625 16.83 7.68 -10.28
C GLU A 625 15.65 6.84 -10.77
N PRO A 626 14.46 7.43 -11.03
CA PRO A 626 13.40 6.74 -11.76
C PRO A 626 13.98 6.15 -13.05
N PRO A 627 13.58 4.96 -13.49
CA PRO A 627 14.10 4.39 -14.70
C PRO A 627 13.83 5.32 -15.88
N ILE A 628 14.88 5.65 -16.64
CA ILE A 628 14.77 6.31 -17.94
C ILE A 628 14.72 5.19 -18.98
N HIS A 629 13.71 5.26 -19.86
CA HIS A 629 13.46 4.22 -20.85
C HIS A 629 14.08 4.53 -22.23
N ARG A 630 15.16 5.32 -22.21
CA ARG A 630 15.96 5.64 -23.40
C ARG A 630 17.44 5.73 -23.01
N THR A 631 18.29 5.00 -23.71
CA THR A 631 19.73 5.18 -23.57
C THR A 631 20.23 6.38 -24.40
N GLU A 632 21.31 7.01 -23.99
CA GLU A 632 21.89 8.11 -24.73
C GLU A 632 22.22 7.68 -26.18
N GLY A 633 21.80 8.49 -27.15
CA GLY A 633 21.95 8.20 -28.58
C GLY A 633 20.92 7.22 -29.18
N GLN A 634 20.07 6.60 -28.38
CA GLN A 634 19.00 5.74 -28.89
C GLN A 634 17.88 6.59 -29.50
N ASN A 635 17.61 6.41 -30.79
CA ASN A 635 16.52 7.11 -31.49
C ASN A 635 15.65 6.09 -32.22
N LEU A 636 14.34 6.18 -31.99
CA LEU A 636 13.36 5.31 -32.64
C LEU A 636 13.36 5.54 -34.15
N ASP A 637 13.50 4.46 -34.91
CA ASP A 637 13.40 4.47 -36.39
C ASP A 637 12.05 3.86 -36.83
N LEU A 638 11.13 4.70 -37.25
CA LEU A 638 9.83 4.32 -37.80
C LEU A 638 9.80 4.27 -39.33
N ASN A 639 10.96 4.42 -40.00
CA ASN A 639 11.02 4.36 -41.46
C ASN A 639 10.63 2.96 -41.97
N GLY A 640 9.66 2.92 -42.84
CA GLY A 640 9.10 1.67 -43.40
C GLY A 640 8.05 1.00 -42.51
N GLU A 641 7.75 1.55 -41.32
CA GLU A 641 6.64 1.08 -40.49
C GLU A 641 5.32 1.74 -40.89
N SER A 642 4.24 0.98 -40.87
CA SER A 642 2.89 1.49 -41.17
C SER A 642 2.07 1.56 -39.90
N PRO A 643 1.47 2.71 -39.57
CA PRO A 643 0.60 2.78 -38.40
C PRO A 643 -0.67 1.96 -38.63
N VAL A 644 -1.13 1.26 -37.59
CA VAL A 644 -2.40 0.51 -37.60
C VAL A 644 -3.60 1.43 -37.37
N ALA A 645 -3.37 2.59 -36.77
CA ALA A 645 -4.35 3.64 -36.60
C ALA A 645 -3.71 5.03 -36.67
N THR A 646 -4.42 5.98 -37.25
CA THR A 646 -4.09 7.41 -37.24
C THR A 646 -5.35 8.19 -36.97
N GLY A 647 -5.27 9.30 -36.26
CA GLY A 647 -6.44 10.10 -35.95
C GLY A 647 -6.15 11.27 -35.04
N SER A 648 -7.21 11.81 -34.50
CA SER A 648 -7.14 12.90 -33.53
C SER A 648 -8.00 12.57 -32.30
N PHE A 649 -7.43 12.72 -31.12
CA PHE A 649 -8.18 12.68 -29.88
C PHE A 649 -9.03 13.95 -29.73
N LYS A 650 -10.19 13.83 -29.10
CA LYS A 650 -11.02 14.97 -28.75
C LYS A 650 -10.38 15.75 -27.60
N ALA A 651 -10.59 17.05 -27.57
CA ALA A 651 -10.24 17.84 -26.38
C ALA A 651 -11.08 17.42 -25.17
N GLY A 652 -10.48 17.42 -23.98
CA GLY A 652 -11.12 17.02 -22.72
C GLY A 652 -10.31 15.97 -21.98
N ASN A 653 -10.64 15.74 -20.71
CA ASN A 653 -9.91 14.90 -19.76
C ASN A 653 -10.53 13.51 -19.53
N GLY A 654 -11.39 13.04 -20.40
CA GLY A 654 -12.04 11.73 -20.30
C GLY A 654 -11.35 10.64 -21.13
N TRP A 655 -11.69 9.38 -20.84
CA TRP A 655 -11.27 8.23 -21.61
C TRP A 655 -11.71 8.29 -23.07
N GLN A 656 -10.81 7.94 -23.98
CA GLN A 656 -11.06 7.88 -25.41
C GLN A 656 -10.58 6.54 -25.96
N GLU A 657 -11.30 5.99 -26.93
CA GLU A 657 -11.00 4.69 -27.51
C GLU A 657 -10.67 4.81 -28.99
N VAL A 658 -9.57 4.19 -29.40
CA VAL A 658 -9.12 4.06 -30.78
C VAL A 658 -9.31 2.60 -31.20
N LYS A 659 -10.38 2.33 -31.93
CA LYS A 659 -10.63 0.99 -32.52
C LYS A 659 -9.81 0.80 -33.78
N PHE A 660 -9.21 -0.37 -33.92
CA PHE A 660 -8.51 -0.75 -35.13
C PHE A 660 -9.50 -1.24 -36.19
N SER A 661 -9.28 -0.88 -37.46
CA SER A 661 -10.11 -1.35 -38.55
C SER A 661 -10.06 -2.86 -38.77
N VAL A 662 -8.94 -3.46 -38.41
CA VAL A 662 -8.69 -4.92 -38.40
C VAL A 662 -7.92 -5.27 -37.13
N PRO A 663 -8.29 -6.35 -36.40
CA PRO A 663 -7.50 -6.81 -35.26
C PRO A 663 -6.01 -7.02 -35.63
N GLN A 664 -5.12 -6.64 -34.76
CA GLN A 664 -3.67 -6.70 -34.96
C GLN A 664 -3.05 -7.71 -33.99
N THR A 665 -2.15 -8.54 -34.47
CA THR A 665 -1.35 -9.40 -33.58
C THR A 665 -0.03 -8.69 -33.29
N GLY A 666 0.28 -8.51 -32.01
CA GLY A 666 1.52 -7.88 -31.62
C GLY A 666 1.86 -8.02 -30.12
N ARG A 667 3.10 -7.71 -29.83
CA ARG A 667 3.66 -7.62 -28.49
C ARG A 667 4.09 -6.20 -28.16
N TYR A 668 4.55 -5.44 -29.16
CA TYR A 668 5.06 -4.08 -28.96
C TYR A 668 4.07 -3.07 -29.56
N ILE A 669 3.68 -2.10 -28.74
CA ILE A 669 2.79 -1.02 -29.17
C ILE A 669 3.51 0.30 -29.01
N CYS A 670 3.59 1.07 -30.11
CA CYS A 670 4.10 2.43 -30.09
C CYS A 670 2.93 3.40 -30.23
N VAL A 671 2.83 4.35 -29.30
CA VAL A 671 1.98 5.52 -29.41
C VAL A 671 2.85 6.71 -29.75
N GLU A 672 2.60 7.31 -30.92
CA GLU A 672 3.27 8.51 -31.42
C GLU A 672 2.31 9.68 -31.35
N GLY A 673 2.60 10.68 -30.54
CA GLY A 673 1.91 11.98 -30.52
C GLY A 673 2.58 12.93 -31.49
N LEU A 674 1.80 13.58 -32.34
CA LEU A 674 2.29 14.49 -33.36
C LEU A 674 2.20 15.96 -32.95
N ASN A 675 1.28 16.29 -32.09
CA ASN A 675 1.04 17.58 -31.47
C ASN A 675 0.10 17.42 -30.26
N ASN A 676 -0.23 18.54 -29.59
CA ASN A 676 -1.21 18.58 -28.53
C ASN A 676 -2.29 19.65 -28.77
N HIS A 677 -3.32 19.66 -27.91
CA HIS A 677 -4.44 20.62 -28.03
C HIS A 677 -4.06 22.05 -27.69
N ASN A 678 -3.05 22.25 -26.87
CA ASN A 678 -2.71 23.55 -26.30
C ASN A 678 -1.59 24.28 -27.06
N GLY A 679 -0.96 23.61 -28.04
CA GLY A 679 0.19 24.13 -28.77
C GLY A 679 1.51 24.15 -27.95
N ASP A 680 1.57 23.40 -26.86
CA ASP A 680 2.76 23.22 -26.04
C ASP A 680 3.79 22.31 -26.73
N GLU A 681 5.08 22.42 -26.35
CA GLU A 681 6.14 21.53 -26.83
C GLU A 681 6.41 20.39 -25.84
N TYR A 682 5.36 19.65 -25.45
CA TYR A 682 5.46 18.41 -24.66
C TYR A 682 4.18 17.58 -24.74
N ALA A 683 4.27 16.29 -24.46
CA ALA A 683 3.15 15.36 -24.44
C ALA A 683 2.96 14.78 -23.04
N CYS A 684 1.69 14.46 -22.68
CA CYS A 684 1.33 13.74 -21.47
C CYS A 684 0.33 12.63 -21.78
N ILE A 685 0.47 11.50 -21.06
CA ILE A 685 -0.50 10.40 -21.02
C ILE A 685 -0.68 10.01 -19.57
N ALA A 686 -1.91 10.03 -19.05
CA ALA A 686 -2.19 9.51 -17.70
C ALA A 686 -2.25 7.99 -17.72
N GLU A 687 -3.09 7.40 -18.59
CA GLU A 687 -3.28 5.95 -18.62
C GLU A 687 -3.52 5.42 -20.03
N LEU A 688 -3.10 4.19 -20.28
CA LEU A 688 -3.41 3.42 -21.47
C LEU A 688 -4.00 2.06 -21.10
N TYR A 689 -5.02 1.62 -21.83
CA TYR A 689 -5.45 0.24 -21.87
C TYR A 689 -5.38 -0.30 -23.30
N ILE A 690 -5.11 -1.59 -23.42
CA ILE A 690 -5.10 -2.34 -24.66
C ILE A 690 -6.22 -3.36 -24.57
N LEU A 691 -7.08 -3.42 -25.61
CA LEU A 691 -8.20 -4.36 -25.63
C LEU A 691 -7.86 -5.57 -26.52
N ASP A 692 -8.22 -6.74 -26.02
CA ASP A 692 -8.06 -8.03 -26.71
C ASP A 692 -9.13 -8.26 -27.80
N GLU A 693 -9.15 -9.45 -28.36
CA GLU A 693 -10.12 -9.85 -29.39
C GLU A 693 -11.58 -9.86 -28.94
N ASN A 694 -11.83 -9.94 -27.63
CA ASN A 694 -13.15 -9.90 -27.02
C ASN A 694 -13.56 -8.48 -26.61
N GLY A 695 -12.66 -7.49 -26.78
CA GLY A 695 -12.86 -6.11 -26.33
C GLY A 695 -12.62 -5.94 -24.83
N GLU A 696 -11.96 -6.93 -24.16
CA GLU A 696 -11.60 -6.86 -22.76
C GLU A 696 -10.20 -6.24 -22.58
N ARG A 697 -10.00 -5.56 -21.44
CA ARG A 697 -8.72 -4.95 -21.10
C ARG A 697 -7.68 -6.01 -20.76
N LEU A 698 -6.56 -6.00 -21.44
CA LEU A 698 -5.42 -6.86 -21.13
C LEU A 698 -4.87 -6.55 -19.73
N SER A 699 -4.44 -7.58 -19.01
CA SER A 699 -3.68 -7.39 -17.77
C SER A 699 -2.37 -6.65 -18.05
N ARG A 700 -2.10 -5.61 -17.26
CA ARG A 700 -0.89 -4.77 -17.40
C ARG A 700 0.32 -5.30 -16.64
N GLU A 701 0.15 -6.40 -15.88
CA GLU A 701 1.20 -7.00 -15.06
C GLU A 701 2.51 -7.30 -15.80
N PRO A 702 2.47 -7.93 -17.00
CA PRO A 702 3.70 -8.23 -17.73
C PRO A 702 4.26 -7.03 -18.51
N TRP A 703 3.59 -5.87 -18.50
CA TRP A 703 3.99 -4.74 -19.34
C TRP A 703 5.29 -4.11 -18.87
N ARG A 704 6.06 -3.60 -19.82
CA ARG A 704 7.27 -2.80 -19.57
C ARG A 704 7.34 -1.70 -20.63
N ILE A 705 7.86 -0.54 -20.26
CA ILE A 705 8.23 0.47 -21.25
C ILE A 705 9.56 0.02 -21.89
N SER A 706 9.54 -0.20 -23.17
CA SER A 706 10.76 -0.53 -23.92
C SER A 706 11.46 0.71 -24.48
N TYR A 707 10.75 1.83 -24.61
CA TYR A 707 11.27 3.11 -25.06
C TYR A 707 10.33 4.25 -24.72
N ALA A 708 10.89 5.39 -24.31
CA ALA A 708 10.21 6.68 -24.25
C ALA A 708 11.20 7.75 -24.76
N ASP A 709 10.80 8.55 -25.75
CA ASP A 709 11.72 9.51 -26.38
C ASP A 709 12.19 10.61 -25.40
N SER A 710 11.38 10.95 -24.43
CA SER A 710 11.66 11.93 -23.40
C SER A 710 10.82 11.66 -22.16
N GLU A 711 11.38 11.93 -20.96
CA GLU A 711 10.72 11.72 -19.66
C GLU A 711 11.11 12.83 -18.67
N ASP A 712 10.14 13.54 -18.13
CA ASP A 712 10.37 14.59 -17.13
C ASP A 712 10.48 13.98 -15.72
N ILE A 713 11.64 13.49 -15.38
CA ILE A 713 11.97 12.94 -14.05
C ILE A 713 12.60 13.99 -13.11
N VAL A 714 12.83 15.20 -13.60
CA VAL A 714 13.48 16.27 -12.83
C VAL A 714 12.46 17.09 -12.06
N THR A 715 11.36 17.51 -12.73
CA THR A 715 10.32 18.31 -12.07
C THR A 715 9.30 17.46 -11.30
N GLY A 716 9.32 16.14 -11.54
CA GLY A 716 8.49 15.16 -10.86
C GLY A 716 8.79 13.76 -11.38
N ASN A 717 8.24 12.72 -10.73
CA ASN A 717 8.31 11.36 -11.25
C ASN A 717 7.26 11.17 -12.35
N ARG A 718 7.61 11.53 -13.59
CA ARG A 718 6.74 11.44 -14.77
C ARG A 718 7.33 10.53 -15.83
N ALA A 719 7.90 9.42 -15.38
CA ALA A 719 8.49 8.37 -16.22
C ALA A 719 7.41 7.62 -17.01
N GLY A 720 7.82 6.90 -18.05
CA GLY A 720 6.91 6.21 -18.96
C GLY A 720 6.03 5.15 -18.32
N ASP A 721 6.46 4.54 -17.22
CA ASP A 721 5.68 3.56 -16.46
C ASP A 721 4.38 4.12 -15.87
N LYS A 722 4.22 5.44 -15.79
CA LYS A 722 3.01 6.12 -15.33
C LYS A 722 1.81 5.92 -16.25
N ILE A 723 2.00 5.50 -17.48
CA ILE A 723 0.88 5.27 -18.42
C ILE A 723 0.10 3.97 -18.15
N TYR A 724 0.57 3.14 -17.21
CA TYR A 724 -0.08 1.88 -16.88
C TYR A 724 0.01 1.52 -15.38
N ASP A 725 0.29 2.52 -14.52
CA ASP A 725 0.47 2.28 -13.08
C ASP A 725 -0.87 2.20 -12.30
N LEU A 726 -2.00 2.16 -13.01
CA LEU A 726 -3.36 2.06 -12.46
C LEU A 726 -3.77 3.29 -11.63
N GLN A 727 -3.16 4.45 -11.87
CA GLN A 727 -3.43 5.67 -11.14
C GLN A 727 -3.71 6.84 -12.09
N GLU A 728 -4.97 7.14 -12.32
CA GLU A 728 -5.38 8.21 -13.24
C GLU A 728 -4.83 9.61 -12.89
N SER A 729 -4.35 9.79 -11.66
CA SER A 729 -3.76 11.06 -11.19
C SER A 729 -2.27 11.21 -11.49
N THR A 730 -1.57 10.14 -11.83
CA THR A 730 -0.19 10.15 -12.32
C THR A 730 -0.16 10.19 -13.84
N PHE A 731 0.96 10.56 -14.42
CA PHE A 731 1.08 10.63 -15.87
C PHE A 731 2.54 10.61 -16.33
N TRP A 732 2.77 10.03 -17.50
CA TRP A 732 3.99 10.27 -18.23
C TRP A 732 3.96 11.69 -18.82
N SER A 733 5.10 12.36 -18.76
CA SER A 733 5.29 13.65 -19.45
C SER A 733 6.66 13.68 -20.09
N THR A 734 6.72 14.16 -21.33
CA THR A 734 7.99 14.55 -21.94
C THR A 734 8.52 15.84 -21.30
N VAL A 735 9.82 16.07 -21.42
CA VAL A 735 10.45 17.32 -20.96
C VAL A 735 9.89 18.49 -21.77
N LYS A 736 9.53 19.59 -21.09
CA LYS A 736 9.05 20.81 -21.76
C LYS A 736 10.11 21.40 -22.67
N GLY A 737 9.70 21.81 -23.87
CA GLY A 737 10.59 22.39 -24.88
C GLY A 737 11.25 21.35 -25.80
N VAL A 738 11.01 20.06 -25.61
CA VAL A 738 11.32 19.02 -26.60
C VAL A 738 10.22 19.00 -27.65
N LYS A 739 10.60 19.09 -28.93
CA LYS A 739 9.63 19.21 -30.03
C LYS A 739 9.00 17.86 -30.40
N PHE A 740 7.76 17.90 -30.82
CA PHE A 740 7.07 16.76 -31.42
C PHE A 740 7.78 16.25 -32.69
N PRO A 741 7.62 14.98 -33.09
CA PRO A 741 6.75 13.98 -32.48
C PRO A 741 7.33 13.35 -31.21
N HIS A 742 6.45 12.90 -30.31
CA HIS A 742 6.82 12.18 -29.09
C HIS A 742 6.35 10.73 -29.15
N GLN A 743 7.19 9.78 -28.75
CA GLN A 743 6.90 8.35 -28.83
C GLN A 743 7.13 7.64 -27.50
N ILE A 744 6.21 6.71 -27.21
CA ILE A 744 6.35 5.77 -26.12
C ILE A 744 6.00 4.36 -26.61
N ILE A 745 6.79 3.36 -26.20
CA ILE A 745 6.62 1.97 -26.61
C ILE A 745 6.41 1.09 -25.41
N ILE A 746 5.32 0.34 -25.42
CA ILE A 746 4.98 -0.69 -24.43
C ILE A 746 5.35 -2.05 -25.01
N ASP A 747 6.08 -2.85 -24.22
CA ASP A 747 6.22 -4.30 -24.40
C ASP A 747 5.16 -4.99 -23.53
N LEU A 748 4.23 -5.70 -24.12
CA LEU A 748 3.14 -6.42 -23.43
C LEU A 748 3.61 -7.73 -22.78
N GLY A 749 4.89 -8.10 -22.91
CA GLY A 749 5.45 -9.34 -22.39
C GLY A 749 5.26 -10.54 -23.31
N LYS A 750 4.15 -10.64 -24.01
CA LYS A 750 3.85 -11.68 -25.02
C LYS A 750 2.96 -11.13 -26.14
N GLU A 751 2.79 -11.91 -27.19
CA GLU A 751 1.89 -11.55 -28.30
C GLU A 751 0.42 -11.68 -27.90
N HIS A 752 -0.38 -10.74 -28.37
CA HIS A 752 -1.84 -10.69 -28.21
C HIS A 752 -2.50 -10.29 -29.52
N THR A 753 -3.75 -10.70 -29.72
CA THR A 753 -4.65 -10.12 -30.72
C THR A 753 -5.29 -8.89 -30.11
N ILE A 754 -5.07 -7.72 -30.72
CA ILE A 754 -5.43 -6.40 -30.20
C ILE A 754 -6.46 -5.77 -31.11
N THR A 755 -7.53 -5.23 -30.53
CA THR A 755 -8.64 -4.61 -31.27
C THR A 755 -8.75 -3.10 -31.06
N ALA A 756 -8.24 -2.60 -29.93
CA ALA A 756 -8.32 -1.18 -29.62
C ALA A 756 -7.26 -0.75 -28.57
N VAL A 757 -7.03 0.56 -28.53
CA VAL A 757 -6.28 1.24 -27.46
C VAL A 757 -7.21 2.25 -26.79
N GLN A 758 -7.28 2.25 -25.46
CA GLN A 758 -7.95 3.29 -24.70
C GLN A 758 -6.90 4.24 -24.13
N TYR A 759 -7.13 5.51 -24.26
CA TYR A 759 -6.23 6.62 -23.88
C TYR A 759 -6.92 7.54 -22.88
N LEU A 760 -6.23 7.84 -21.78
CA LEU A 760 -6.61 8.86 -20.82
C LEU A 760 -5.57 9.99 -20.84
N PRO A 761 -5.94 11.22 -21.15
CA PRO A 761 -5.08 12.38 -20.96
C PRO A 761 -4.98 12.75 -19.47
N ARG A 762 -4.18 13.75 -19.14
CA ARG A 762 -4.14 14.31 -17.77
C ARG A 762 -5.53 14.77 -17.33
N MET A 763 -5.80 14.62 -16.02
CA MET A 763 -7.13 14.85 -15.45
C MET A 763 -7.44 16.32 -15.14
N GLU A 764 -6.48 17.25 -15.33
CA GLU A 764 -6.73 18.67 -15.14
C GLU A 764 -7.64 19.23 -16.26
N SER A 765 -8.49 20.18 -15.91
CA SER A 765 -9.55 20.70 -16.81
C SER A 765 -9.05 21.28 -18.14
N ASN A 766 -7.83 21.82 -18.19
CA ASN A 766 -7.21 22.35 -19.41
C ASN A 766 -6.29 21.36 -20.13
N VAL A 767 -6.20 20.12 -19.62
CA VAL A 767 -5.46 18.98 -20.19
C VAL A 767 -4.07 19.36 -20.73
N PRO A 768 -3.16 19.89 -19.89
CA PRO A 768 -1.86 20.32 -20.36
C PRO A 768 -1.06 19.16 -20.97
N GLY A 769 -0.50 19.36 -22.17
CA GLY A 769 0.23 18.32 -22.89
C GLY A 769 -0.61 17.18 -23.46
N GLY A 770 -1.96 17.28 -23.39
CA GLY A 770 -2.86 16.26 -23.96
C GLY A 770 -2.68 16.10 -25.46
N ILE A 771 -2.34 14.88 -25.89
CA ILE A 771 -2.07 14.57 -27.30
C ILE A 771 -3.34 14.84 -28.13
N LYS A 772 -3.17 15.51 -29.28
CA LYS A 772 -4.24 15.71 -30.24
C LYS A 772 -4.10 14.72 -31.40
N ASP A 773 -3.17 14.93 -32.30
CA ASP A 773 -2.97 14.05 -33.46
C ASP A 773 -2.00 12.91 -33.10
N TYR A 774 -2.36 11.69 -33.47
CA TYR A 774 -1.60 10.49 -33.11
C TYR A 774 -1.44 9.50 -34.26
N LYS A 775 -0.43 8.63 -34.11
CA LYS A 775 -0.30 7.37 -34.82
C LYS A 775 -0.06 6.24 -33.82
N ILE A 776 -0.60 5.06 -34.09
CA ILE A 776 -0.40 3.87 -33.31
C ILE A 776 0.22 2.79 -34.21
N TYR A 777 1.25 2.12 -33.70
CA TYR A 777 1.91 1.02 -34.38
C TYR A 777 1.89 -0.22 -33.50
N VAL A 778 1.70 -1.38 -34.11
CA VAL A 778 1.67 -2.69 -33.41
C VAL A 778 2.62 -3.64 -34.11
N LYS A 779 3.52 -4.28 -33.36
CA LYS A 779 4.52 -5.22 -33.90
C LYS A 779 4.67 -6.46 -33.03
N THR A 780 5.03 -7.58 -33.64
CA THR A 780 5.43 -8.82 -32.96
C THR A 780 6.89 -8.79 -32.51
N LYS A 781 7.75 -8.03 -33.22
CA LYS A 781 9.17 -7.86 -32.93
C LYS A 781 9.46 -6.45 -32.42
N PRO A 782 10.54 -6.26 -31.63
CA PRO A 782 10.95 -4.93 -31.16
C PRO A 782 11.09 -3.94 -32.33
N PHE A 783 10.86 -2.67 -32.02
CA PHE A 783 11.16 -1.58 -32.94
C PHE A 783 12.68 -1.42 -33.12
N LYS A 784 13.07 -0.75 -34.17
CA LYS A 784 14.47 -0.42 -34.46
C LYS A 784 14.86 0.92 -33.84
N TYR A 785 16.13 1.04 -33.43
CA TYR A 785 16.66 2.26 -32.83
C TYR A 785 17.95 2.68 -33.50
#